data_594123da09c90ba1b4febd246e1cbdaf
#
_entry.id   594123da09c90ba1b4febd246e1cbdaf
#
_cell.length_a   1.000
_cell.length_b   1.000
_cell.length_c   1.000
_cell.angle_alpha   90.00
_cell.angle_beta   90.00
_cell.angle_gamma   90.00
#
_symmetry.space_group_name_H-M   'P 1'
#
loop_
_entity.id
_entity.type
_entity.pdbx_description
1 polymer ?
#
loop_
_entity_poly.entity_id
_entity_poly.type
_entity_poly.pdbx_seq_one_letter_code
_entity_poly.pdbx_strand_id
1 'polypeptide(L)'
;MNFLNGINIPLDSTIKSILANNLIQVIYNEGQYIFKEGEIGSCMYIIKEGEIECIKGDKVIRVLKQGDNFGQKALLEGGKRSLDVKAKTNCKLYSISSDFFKNQFGDNFREYLYFSFVSSAFNISKVFNKINSKMISKTYEHFSFRSLQNNEIVYPKGQKISEKLCVVLEGNIIDKTINKVEAKRYEILFENKISEGSEDLIKHDLLAEPDCLLAEIDFKKFKEILGGDLQIAQTKSIQLESVGNISLFRILSDDKIEFLQNNLKIERFQNGKKIINQGDIGDKLFIIKSGRVDFFVNARYIRSSSDGEDFGAKSLILSEKRTATAIANGEVYCYTLTAKVFKSILEPNLYEYFTNKFYLEDNTIELKDLDNIKELGSGNFGSVNLVRNKKNKQLYAIKALNLEQIKLEKLEICVELEKNILLKTDHPFIMKMVKYLKNESYIFFINEYIKGKELWDVIRDIGLLNKEQTQFYGASILLAINHLHKNKIIYRDIKPENVMVNTKGYIKIIDFGTVKEIQDRTSTIIGTSHYMAPEISKGEGYSFQVDIWSIAICLYEFYCGKLPFGEEYDDPMDIYRAVSKEELSFPNFVHDEKYMSLLNRMLKKNPTQRLWKFEQIRDDPYFKDFDWNKLISLSYSPPYMIKMKEDKDNNSVIPYLSYLQTKQVKRGEKKKKSNRQIKFEKWLKNF
;
A
#
# COMPACT_ATOMS: atom_id res chain seq x y z
N MET A 1 12.63 16.28 7.89
CA MET A 1 11.19 16.02 8.09
C MET A 1 10.47 17.16 8.80
N ASN A 2 10.89 17.65 9.96
CA ASN A 2 10.16 18.72 10.68
C ASN A 2 9.98 20.02 9.91
N PHE A 3 10.92 20.41 9.04
CA PHE A 3 10.81 21.61 8.21
C PHE A 3 9.71 21.49 7.12
N LEU A 4 9.60 20.35 6.47
CA LEU A 4 8.62 20.11 5.40
C LEU A 4 7.16 20.03 5.89
N ASN A 5 6.94 19.72 7.17
CA ASN A 5 5.61 19.77 7.77
C ASN A 5 5.10 21.19 8.04
N GLY A 6 6.02 22.18 8.08
CA GLY A 6 5.71 23.61 8.21
C GLY A 6 5.63 24.36 6.87
N ILE A 7 5.83 23.68 5.75
CA ILE A 7 5.78 24.28 4.43
C ILE A 7 4.33 24.37 3.95
N ASN A 8 3.91 25.56 3.53
CA ASN A 8 2.59 25.82 2.92
C ASN A 8 2.47 25.27 1.49
N ILE A 9 3.10 24.12 1.18
CA ILE A 9 2.84 23.39 -0.06
C ILE A 9 1.93 22.22 0.28
N PRO A 10 0.74 22.16 -0.29
CA PRO A 10 -0.19 21.09 -0.09
C PRO A 10 0.20 19.86 -0.95
N LEU A 11 1.29 19.21 -0.60
CA LEU A 11 1.73 17.98 -1.20
C LEU A 11 1.38 16.82 -0.27
N ASP A 12 1.05 15.67 -0.82
CA ASP A 12 0.83 14.47 -0.03
C ASP A 12 2.11 14.07 0.74
N SER A 13 1.95 13.27 1.79
CA SER A 13 3.07 12.85 2.65
C SER A 13 4.18 12.12 1.88
N THR A 14 3.83 11.49 0.77
CA THR A 14 4.73 10.73 -0.10
C THR A 14 5.63 11.68 -0.88
N ILE A 15 5.05 12.71 -1.51
CA ILE A 15 5.80 13.75 -2.23
C ILE A 15 6.68 14.52 -1.25
N LYS A 16 6.16 14.88 -0.07
CA LYS A 16 6.95 15.55 0.98
C LYS A 16 8.19 14.74 1.38
N SER A 17 8.06 13.44 1.52
CA SER A 17 9.18 12.55 1.85
C SER A 17 10.24 12.48 0.74
N ILE A 18 9.81 12.44 -0.52
CA ILE A 18 10.73 12.44 -1.68
C ILE A 18 11.47 13.77 -1.76
N LEU A 19 10.76 14.88 -1.61
CA LEU A 19 11.33 16.21 -1.64
C LEU A 19 12.38 16.39 -0.53
N ALA A 20 12.10 15.90 0.69
CA ALA A 20 13.00 16.03 1.84
C ALA A 20 14.42 15.54 1.57
N ASN A 21 14.56 14.49 0.76
CA ASN A 21 15.84 13.84 0.48
C ASN A 21 16.56 14.40 -0.77
N ASN A 22 15.92 15.29 -1.53
CA ASN A 22 16.41 15.78 -2.81
C ASN A 22 16.41 17.30 -2.96
N LEU A 23 16.20 18.04 -1.84
CA LEU A 23 16.27 19.48 -1.82
C LEU A 23 17.71 19.95 -1.96
N ILE A 24 17.98 20.83 -2.93
CA ILE A 24 19.28 21.50 -3.10
C ILE A 24 19.22 22.84 -2.36
N GLN A 25 20.06 23.04 -1.35
CA GLN A 25 20.12 24.31 -0.67
C GLN A 25 20.91 25.32 -1.50
N VAL A 26 20.31 26.49 -1.74
CA VAL A 26 20.93 27.64 -2.41
C VAL A 26 20.85 28.86 -1.49
N ILE A 27 21.86 29.74 -1.57
CA ILE A 27 21.98 30.92 -0.73
C ILE A 27 22.02 32.16 -1.62
N TYR A 28 21.25 33.18 -1.24
CA TYR A 28 21.23 34.48 -1.88
C TYR A 28 21.45 35.57 -0.85
N ASN A 29 22.33 36.52 -1.17
CA ASN A 29 22.55 37.71 -0.34
C ASN A 29 21.44 38.72 -0.58
N GLU A 30 21.25 39.59 0.40
CA GLU A 30 20.33 40.74 0.29
C GLU A 30 20.58 41.52 -1.00
N GLY A 31 19.47 41.85 -1.70
CA GLY A 31 19.50 42.57 -2.98
C GLY A 31 19.77 41.72 -4.22
N GLN A 32 20.13 40.43 -4.09
CA GLN A 32 20.34 39.52 -5.25
C GLN A 32 19.00 39.08 -5.87
N TYR A 33 18.97 39.03 -7.20
CA TYR A 33 17.85 38.42 -7.94
C TYR A 33 17.99 36.90 -7.93
N ILE A 34 16.88 36.22 -7.61
CA ILE A 34 16.79 34.76 -7.70
C ILE A 34 16.49 34.36 -9.16
N PHE A 35 15.61 35.13 -9.78
CA PHE A 35 15.33 35.11 -11.24
C PHE A 35 14.64 36.40 -11.66
N LYS A 36 14.63 36.69 -12.96
CA LYS A 36 13.97 37.85 -13.55
C LYS A 36 12.78 37.46 -14.41
N GLU A 37 11.86 38.39 -14.58
CA GLU A 37 10.73 38.29 -15.51
C GLU A 37 11.23 37.91 -16.92
N GLY A 38 10.55 36.97 -17.59
CA GLY A 38 10.90 36.51 -18.94
C GLY A 38 11.95 35.40 -18.99
N GLU A 39 12.66 35.07 -17.89
CA GLU A 39 13.57 33.91 -17.85
C GLU A 39 12.79 32.61 -17.92
N ILE A 40 13.42 31.55 -18.50
CA ILE A 40 12.82 30.20 -18.52
C ILE A 40 12.85 29.62 -17.11
N GLY A 41 11.69 29.20 -16.60
CA GLY A 41 11.57 28.66 -15.24
C GLY A 41 11.69 27.14 -15.20
N SER A 42 12.85 26.63 -14.76
CA SER A 42 13.12 25.19 -14.62
C SER A 42 13.09 24.69 -13.17
N CYS A 43 12.93 25.60 -12.19
CA CYS A 43 12.93 25.27 -10.76
C CYS A 43 11.83 25.98 -10.01
N MET A 44 11.36 25.35 -8.92
CA MET A 44 10.63 26.04 -7.85
C MET A 44 11.50 26.14 -6.61
N TYR A 45 11.15 27.06 -5.72
CA TYR A 45 11.91 27.38 -4.51
C TYR A 45 11.02 27.36 -3.27
N ILE A 46 11.62 27.00 -2.13
CA ILE A 46 11.01 27.04 -0.80
C ILE A 46 11.91 27.87 0.10
N ILE A 47 11.34 28.81 0.83
CA ILE A 47 12.10 29.70 1.72
C ILE A 47 12.38 28.98 3.04
N LYS A 48 13.66 28.68 3.29
CA LYS A 48 14.12 28.12 4.57
C LYS A 48 14.33 29.22 5.60
N GLU A 49 14.97 30.31 5.19
CA GLU A 49 15.31 31.47 6.02
C GLU A 49 15.30 32.72 5.14
N GLY A 50 14.87 33.87 5.69
CA GLY A 50 14.88 35.17 5.04
C GLY A 50 13.54 35.61 4.46
N GLU A 51 13.53 36.77 3.83
CA GLU A 51 12.37 37.38 3.14
C GLU A 51 12.70 37.67 1.67
N ILE A 52 11.71 37.50 0.79
CA ILE A 52 11.85 37.66 -0.66
C ILE A 52 10.77 38.61 -1.17
N GLU A 53 11.15 39.51 -2.08
CA GLU A 53 10.25 40.42 -2.79
C GLU A 53 9.93 39.86 -4.17
N CYS A 54 8.64 39.80 -4.50
CA CYS A 54 8.13 39.58 -5.86
C CYS A 54 7.77 40.93 -6.47
N ILE A 55 8.37 41.25 -7.60
CA ILE A 55 8.33 42.59 -8.20
C ILE A 55 7.76 42.50 -9.62
N LYS A 56 6.85 43.40 -9.99
CA LYS A 56 6.33 43.55 -11.35
C LYS A 56 6.58 45.00 -11.81
N GLY A 57 7.45 45.17 -12.80
CA GLY A 57 7.98 46.50 -13.13
C GLY A 57 8.71 47.09 -11.90
N ASP A 58 8.30 48.29 -11.46
CA ASP A 58 8.90 48.99 -10.31
C ASP A 58 8.13 48.79 -9.00
N LYS A 59 7.11 47.91 -8.97
CA LYS A 59 6.26 47.70 -7.78
C LYS A 59 6.51 46.35 -7.12
N VAL A 60 6.73 46.39 -5.81
CA VAL A 60 6.69 45.18 -4.98
C VAL A 60 5.23 44.75 -4.82
N ILE A 61 4.88 43.59 -5.39
CA ILE A 61 3.53 43.04 -5.36
C ILE A 61 3.31 42.18 -4.11
N ARG A 62 4.35 41.44 -3.69
CA ARG A 62 4.24 40.53 -2.55
C ARG A 62 5.60 40.34 -1.90
N VAL A 63 5.59 40.18 -0.57
CA VAL A 63 6.75 39.71 0.22
C VAL A 63 6.45 38.33 0.71
N LEU A 64 7.38 37.38 0.46
CA LEU A 64 7.34 36.01 0.89
C LEU A 64 8.29 35.80 2.05
N LYS A 65 7.93 34.86 2.96
CA LYS A 65 8.64 34.58 4.20
C LYS A 65 8.96 33.12 4.35
N GLN A 66 9.66 32.77 5.41
CA GLN A 66 9.97 31.40 5.77
C GLN A 66 8.73 30.49 5.70
N GLY A 67 8.87 29.35 5.00
CA GLY A 67 7.79 28.37 4.76
C GLY A 67 7.01 28.61 3.47
N ASP A 68 7.08 29.78 2.86
CA ASP A 68 6.47 30.05 1.56
C ASP A 68 7.27 29.42 0.42
N ASN A 69 6.58 29.22 -0.72
CA ASN A 69 7.18 28.71 -1.95
C ASN A 69 6.82 29.61 -3.15
N PHE A 70 7.67 29.56 -4.19
CA PHE A 70 7.48 30.37 -5.39
C PHE A 70 8.13 29.72 -6.62
N GLY A 71 7.73 30.20 -7.81
CA GLY A 71 8.29 29.75 -9.08
C GLY A 71 7.64 28.48 -9.67
N GLN A 72 6.62 27.92 -9.01
CA GLN A 72 5.94 26.70 -9.47
C GLN A 72 5.13 26.90 -10.75
N LYS A 73 4.57 28.08 -11.02
CA LYS A 73 3.81 28.36 -12.25
C LYS A 73 4.64 28.07 -13.50
N ALA A 74 5.85 28.63 -13.58
CA ALA A 74 6.73 28.38 -14.70
C ALA A 74 7.18 26.90 -14.84
N LEU A 75 7.29 26.19 -13.73
CA LEU A 75 7.59 24.76 -13.71
C LEU A 75 6.41 23.92 -14.21
N LEU A 76 5.19 24.26 -13.83
CA LEU A 76 3.96 23.58 -14.24
C LEU A 76 3.60 23.84 -15.70
N GLU A 77 3.66 25.11 -16.13
CA GLU A 77 3.30 25.52 -17.49
C GLU A 77 4.46 25.35 -18.50
N GLY A 78 5.71 25.18 -18.01
CA GLY A 78 6.91 25.10 -18.84
C GLY A 78 7.24 26.42 -19.54
N GLY A 79 6.87 27.52 -18.89
CA GLY A 79 6.91 28.86 -19.45
C GLY A 79 7.99 29.76 -18.85
N LYS A 80 7.85 31.07 -19.15
CA LYS A 80 8.71 32.11 -18.65
C LYS A 80 8.26 32.57 -17.26
N ARG A 81 9.21 33.10 -16.46
CA ARG A 81 8.93 33.76 -15.17
C ARG A 81 8.03 34.97 -15.38
N SER A 82 7.00 35.10 -14.57
CA SER A 82 6.01 36.19 -14.68
C SER A 82 6.38 37.43 -13.87
N LEU A 83 7.36 37.34 -12.96
CA LEU A 83 7.78 38.37 -12.04
C LEU A 83 9.28 38.32 -11.83
N ASP A 84 9.87 39.46 -11.46
CA ASP A 84 11.18 39.51 -10.83
C ASP A 84 11.08 39.03 -9.38
N VAL A 85 12.05 38.22 -8.96
CA VAL A 85 12.12 37.76 -7.57
C VAL A 85 13.49 38.04 -7.01
N LYS A 86 13.51 38.84 -5.92
CA LYS A 86 14.72 39.39 -5.31
C LYS A 86 14.77 39.11 -3.82
N ALA A 87 15.93 38.75 -3.31
CA ALA A 87 16.16 38.59 -1.89
C ALA A 87 16.09 39.96 -1.15
N LYS A 88 15.14 40.08 -0.24
CA LYS A 88 14.97 41.29 0.58
C LYS A 88 15.93 41.31 1.77
N THR A 89 16.28 40.14 2.25
CA THR A 89 17.30 39.85 3.29
C THR A 89 18.20 38.77 2.81
N ASN A 90 19.25 38.41 3.55
CA ASN A 90 20.01 37.20 3.27
C ASN A 90 19.08 35.97 3.36
N CYS A 91 19.00 35.19 2.29
CA CYS A 91 18.06 34.08 2.16
C CYS A 91 18.76 32.73 2.00
N LYS A 92 18.23 31.72 2.68
CA LYS A 92 18.52 30.32 2.38
C LYS A 92 17.26 29.68 1.78
N LEU A 93 17.37 29.15 0.59
CA LEU A 93 16.28 28.53 -0.16
C LEU A 93 16.59 27.06 -0.41
N TYR A 94 15.54 26.28 -0.58
CA TYR A 94 15.62 24.98 -1.21
C TYR A 94 15.08 25.09 -2.63
N SER A 95 15.84 24.59 -3.62
CA SER A 95 15.43 24.51 -5.02
C SER A 95 15.09 23.09 -5.42
N ILE A 96 14.10 22.96 -6.30
CA ILE A 96 13.64 21.70 -6.89
C ILE A 96 13.48 21.91 -8.38
N SER A 97 14.16 21.11 -9.22
CA SER A 97 14.13 21.26 -10.68
C SER A 97 12.98 20.46 -11.33
N SER A 98 12.58 20.87 -12.52
CA SER A 98 11.66 20.12 -13.39
C SER A 98 12.19 18.74 -13.73
N ASP A 99 13.50 18.59 -13.95
CA ASP A 99 14.13 17.30 -14.24
C ASP A 99 14.02 16.33 -13.07
N PHE A 100 14.09 16.85 -11.84
CA PHE A 100 13.82 16.02 -10.66
C PHE A 100 12.39 15.46 -10.69
N PHE A 101 11.38 16.29 -10.98
CA PHE A 101 9.99 15.83 -11.06
C PHE A 101 9.80 14.85 -12.23
N LYS A 102 10.40 15.09 -13.40
CA LYS A 102 10.35 14.16 -14.54
C LYS A 102 10.98 12.81 -14.19
N ASN A 103 12.13 12.82 -13.54
CA ASN A 103 12.83 11.59 -13.15
C ASN A 103 12.05 10.77 -12.10
N GLN A 104 11.28 11.44 -11.22
CA GLN A 104 10.53 10.78 -10.15
C GLN A 104 9.11 10.36 -10.57
N PHE A 105 8.45 11.14 -11.46
CA PHE A 105 7.03 10.98 -11.79
C PHE A 105 6.77 10.78 -13.29
N GLY A 106 7.81 10.73 -14.11
CA GLY A 106 7.69 10.63 -15.58
C GLY A 106 7.28 11.94 -16.25
N ASP A 107 6.97 11.90 -17.55
CA ASP A 107 6.61 13.09 -18.33
C ASP A 107 5.27 13.73 -17.88
N ASN A 108 4.40 12.95 -17.26
CA ASN A 108 3.09 13.40 -16.75
C ASN A 108 3.17 14.03 -15.34
N PHE A 109 4.38 14.38 -14.86
CA PHE A 109 4.55 14.94 -13.51
C PHE A 109 3.71 16.20 -13.25
N ARG A 110 3.39 16.97 -14.28
CA ARG A 110 2.59 18.19 -14.18
C ARG A 110 1.14 17.86 -13.78
N GLU A 111 0.53 16.90 -14.44
CA GLU A 111 -0.82 16.41 -14.12
C GLU A 111 -0.88 15.89 -12.67
N TYR A 112 0.15 15.18 -12.25
CA TYR A 112 0.26 14.69 -10.89
C TYR A 112 0.36 15.83 -9.85
N LEU A 113 1.11 16.89 -10.14
CA LEU A 113 1.21 18.06 -9.27
C LEU A 113 -0.11 18.86 -9.22
N TYR A 114 -0.76 19.06 -10.36
CA TYR A 114 -2.08 19.69 -10.41
C TYR A 114 -3.11 18.92 -9.59
N PHE A 115 -3.16 17.60 -9.77
CA PHE A 115 -4.03 16.73 -8.97
C PHE A 115 -3.76 16.87 -7.47
N SER A 116 -2.49 16.87 -7.08
CA SER A 116 -2.09 17.04 -5.69
C SER A 116 -2.56 18.38 -5.11
N PHE A 117 -2.44 19.46 -5.87
CA PHE A 117 -2.90 20.78 -5.43
C PHE A 117 -4.43 20.87 -5.31
N VAL A 118 -5.16 20.35 -6.29
CA VAL A 118 -6.63 20.27 -6.23
C VAL A 118 -7.07 19.45 -5.02
N SER A 119 -6.53 18.23 -4.85
CA SER A 119 -6.85 17.36 -3.72
C SER A 119 -6.58 18.03 -2.38
N SER A 120 -5.50 18.80 -2.29
CA SER A 120 -5.13 19.50 -1.05
C SER A 120 -6.06 20.64 -0.72
N ALA A 121 -6.54 21.38 -1.72
CA ALA A 121 -7.57 22.41 -1.52
C ALA A 121 -8.86 21.79 -0.97
N PHE A 122 -9.26 20.63 -1.48
CA PHE A 122 -10.40 19.89 -0.94
C PHE A 122 -10.20 19.46 0.52
N ASN A 123 -9.00 18.97 0.87
CA ASN A 123 -8.68 18.54 2.23
C ASN A 123 -8.67 19.72 3.24
N ILE A 124 -8.29 20.93 2.79
CA ILE A 124 -8.27 22.14 3.62
C ILE A 124 -9.68 22.75 3.75
N SER A 125 -10.52 22.57 2.76
CA SER A 125 -11.89 23.10 2.72
C SER A 125 -12.71 22.63 3.91
N LYS A 126 -13.48 23.53 4.51
CA LYS A 126 -14.42 23.20 5.59
C LYS A 126 -15.63 22.42 5.10
N VAL A 127 -15.99 22.60 3.84
CA VAL A 127 -17.17 22.01 3.20
C VAL A 127 -16.83 20.70 2.52
N PHE A 128 -15.71 20.63 1.78
CA PHE A 128 -15.39 19.51 0.91
C PHE A 128 -14.42 18.49 1.52
N ASN A 129 -13.85 18.74 2.71
CA ASN A 129 -12.85 17.88 3.36
C ASN A 129 -13.34 16.46 3.70
N LYS A 130 -14.65 16.21 3.63
CA LYS A 130 -15.26 14.89 3.84
C LYS A 130 -15.36 14.05 2.55
N ILE A 131 -14.97 14.62 1.40
CA ILE A 131 -14.91 13.87 0.14
C ILE A 131 -13.54 13.21 0.04
N ASN A 132 -13.50 11.88 -0.07
CA ASN A 132 -12.22 11.17 -0.08
C ASN A 132 -11.47 11.35 -1.41
N SER A 133 -10.15 11.12 -1.36
CA SER A 133 -9.24 11.30 -2.50
C SER A 133 -9.62 10.45 -3.72
N LYS A 134 -10.19 9.25 -3.55
CA LYS A 134 -10.66 8.40 -4.65
C LYS A 134 -11.85 9.02 -5.39
N MET A 135 -12.75 9.69 -4.69
CA MET A 135 -13.87 10.40 -5.34
C MET A 135 -13.37 11.65 -6.06
N ILE A 136 -12.42 12.37 -5.46
CA ILE A 136 -11.79 13.53 -6.10
C ILE A 136 -11.02 13.11 -7.35
N SER A 137 -10.32 11.97 -7.34
CA SER A 137 -9.59 11.49 -8.52
C SER A 137 -10.49 11.21 -9.72
N LYS A 138 -11.71 10.72 -9.51
CA LYS A 138 -12.71 10.54 -10.57
C LYS A 138 -13.15 11.86 -11.23
N THR A 139 -13.06 12.98 -10.50
CA THR A 139 -13.44 14.30 -11.03
C THR A 139 -12.29 15.01 -11.74
N TYR A 140 -11.04 14.60 -11.47
CA TYR A 140 -9.85 15.33 -11.90
C TYR A 140 -9.75 15.51 -13.42
N GLU A 141 -10.04 14.48 -14.21
CA GLU A 141 -9.99 14.52 -15.68
C GLU A 141 -10.96 15.55 -16.30
N HIS A 142 -11.91 16.03 -15.52
CA HIS A 142 -12.91 17.02 -15.95
C HIS A 142 -12.60 18.44 -15.48
N PHE A 143 -11.48 18.62 -14.75
CA PHE A 143 -11.01 19.97 -14.42
C PHE A 143 -10.32 20.61 -15.62
N SER A 144 -10.65 21.86 -15.89
CA SER A 144 -9.93 22.74 -16.81
C SER A 144 -9.02 23.68 -16.01
N PHE A 145 -7.83 23.95 -16.53
CA PHE A 145 -6.86 24.82 -15.90
C PHE A 145 -6.75 26.12 -16.68
N ARG A 146 -6.86 27.26 -15.98
CA ARG A 146 -6.86 28.60 -16.57
C ARG A 146 -5.83 29.48 -15.89
N SER A 147 -4.91 30.02 -16.68
CA SER A 147 -3.92 31.02 -16.24
C SER A 147 -4.43 32.44 -16.59
N LEU A 148 -4.37 33.32 -15.62
CA LEU A 148 -4.85 34.70 -15.73
C LEU A 148 -3.75 35.68 -15.32
N GLN A 149 -3.67 36.79 -16.04
CA GLN A 149 -2.76 37.87 -15.72
C GLN A 149 -3.33 38.77 -14.60
N ASN A 150 -2.45 39.52 -13.97
CA ASN A 150 -2.85 40.50 -12.93
C ASN A 150 -3.91 41.44 -13.45
N ASN A 151 -5.01 41.64 -12.67
CA ASN A 151 -6.21 42.41 -13.00
C ASN A 151 -7.09 41.89 -14.15
N GLU A 152 -6.84 40.69 -14.65
CA GLU A 152 -7.75 40.04 -15.60
C GLU A 152 -9.01 39.56 -14.87
N ILE A 153 -10.17 39.68 -15.56
CA ILE A 153 -11.46 39.27 -15.00
C ILE A 153 -11.50 37.73 -14.88
N VAL A 154 -11.64 37.28 -13.66
CA VAL A 154 -11.86 35.85 -13.32
C VAL A 154 -13.30 35.48 -13.64
N TYR A 155 -14.24 36.19 -13.04
CA TYR A 155 -15.67 36.05 -13.26
C TYR A 155 -16.34 37.43 -13.36
N PRO A 156 -17.17 37.68 -14.41
CA PRO A 156 -17.87 38.92 -14.57
C PRO A 156 -19.07 39.03 -13.61
N LYS A 157 -19.47 40.26 -13.33
CA LYS A 157 -20.74 40.58 -12.66
C LYS A 157 -21.91 39.89 -13.35
N GLY A 158 -22.83 39.35 -12.56
CA GLY A 158 -24.05 38.70 -13.07
C GLY A 158 -23.92 37.22 -13.39
N GLN A 159 -22.73 36.64 -13.30
CA GLN A 159 -22.55 35.17 -13.41
C GLN A 159 -23.07 34.50 -12.15
N LYS A 160 -23.67 33.30 -12.30
CA LYS A 160 -24.12 32.49 -11.16
C LYS A 160 -22.94 31.92 -10.39
N ILE A 161 -22.98 32.02 -9.06
CA ILE A 161 -21.92 31.49 -8.17
C ILE A 161 -21.83 29.98 -8.26
N SER A 162 -22.96 29.28 -8.37
CA SER A 162 -23.05 27.81 -8.37
C SER A 162 -22.79 27.17 -9.74
N GLU A 163 -22.40 27.93 -10.77
CA GLU A 163 -22.14 27.39 -12.10
C GLU A 163 -20.86 26.55 -12.13
N LYS A 164 -19.80 27.05 -11.52
CA LYS A 164 -18.49 26.39 -11.51
C LYS A 164 -17.92 26.27 -10.11
N LEU A 165 -17.30 25.13 -9.84
CA LEU A 165 -16.41 24.94 -8.71
C LEU A 165 -15.01 25.40 -9.13
N CYS A 166 -14.49 26.42 -8.48
CA CYS A 166 -13.18 27.02 -8.78
C CYS A 166 -12.23 26.86 -7.60
N VAL A 167 -11.08 26.27 -7.84
CA VAL A 167 -9.97 26.11 -6.90
C VAL A 167 -8.85 27.06 -7.31
N VAL A 168 -8.39 27.89 -6.39
CA VAL A 168 -7.25 28.79 -6.62
C VAL A 168 -5.96 28.03 -6.36
N LEU A 169 -5.20 27.72 -7.40
CA LEU A 169 -3.92 27.02 -7.27
C LEU A 169 -2.76 27.99 -7.03
N GLU A 170 -2.86 29.21 -7.58
CA GLU A 170 -1.91 30.31 -7.37
C GLU A 170 -2.61 31.67 -7.47
N GLY A 171 -2.08 32.66 -6.76
CA GLY A 171 -2.66 34.02 -6.70
C GLY A 171 -3.84 34.10 -5.73
N ASN A 172 -4.62 35.16 -5.88
CA ASN A 172 -5.86 35.44 -5.14
C ASN A 172 -6.94 35.94 -6.09
N ILE A 173 -8.19 35.72 -5.75
CA ILE A 173 -9.34 36.30 -6.43
C ILE A 173 -9.88 37.42 -5.54
N ILE A 174 -10.00 38.62 -6.08
CA ILE A 174 -10.41 39.81 -5.35
C ILE A 174 -11.62 40.52 -5.99
N ASP A 175 -12.45 41.09 -5.14
CA ASP A 175 -13.44 42.11 -5.50
C ASP A 175 -12.85 43.50 -5.19
N LYS A 176 -12.37 44.21 -6.22
CA LYS A 176 -11.77 45.52 -6.06
C LYS A 176 -12.78 46.61 -5.67
N THR A 177 -14.06 46.43 -6.00
CA THR A 177 -15.10 47.42 -5.70
C THR A 177 -15.28 47.59 -4.19
N ILE A 178 -15.17 46.48 -3.45
CA ILE A 178 -15.29 46.46 -1.98
C ILE A 178 -13.96 46.13 -1.27
N ASN A 179 -12.87 46.10 -2.03
CA ASN A 179 -11.51 45.78 -1.55
C ASN A 179 -11.46 44.49 -0.71
N LYS A 180 -12.10 43.42 -1.19
CA LYS A 180 -12.22 42.14 -0.49
C LYS A 180 -11.56 41.00 -1.25
N VAL A 181 -10.73 40.23 -0.57
CA VAL A 181 -10.23 38.93 -1.09
C VAL A 181 -11.31 37.90 -0.93
N GLU A 182 -11.83 37.36 -2.05
CA GLU A 182 -12.88 36.37 -2.08
C GLU A 182 -12.34 34.93 -1.98
N ALA A 183 -11.15 34.66 -2.54
CA ALA A 183 -10.45 33.40 -2.34
C ALA A 183 -8.93 33.58 -2.47
N LYS A 184 -8.19 32.89 -1.64
CA LYS A 184 -6.72 32.83 -1.62
C LYS A 184 -6.23 31.53 -2.24
N ARG A 185 -4.95 31.46 -2.44
CA ARG A 185 -4.27 30.23 -2.86
C ARG A 185 -4.67 29.02 -2.02
N TYR A 186 -5.04 27.92 -2.69
CA TYR A 186 -5.55 26.67 -2.15
C TYR A 186 -6.92 26.76 -1.47
N GLU A 187 -7.67 27.80 -1.72
CA GLU A 187 -9.06 27.92 -1.31
C GLU A 187 -10.02 27.66 -2.49
N ILE A 188 -11.23 27.24 -2.15
CA ILE A 188 -12.33 27.08 -3.10
C ILE A 188 -13.18 28.34 -3.05
N LEU A 189 -13.36 28.98 -4.20
CA LEU A 189 -14.14 30.22 -4.32
C LEU A 189 -15.60 29.93 -3.94
N PHE A 190 -16.14 30.73 -3.02
CA PHE A 190 -17.55 30.66 -2.55
C PHE A 190 -18.00 29.29 -2.05
N GLU A 191 -17.12 28.49 -1.41
CA GLU A 191 -17.37 27.09 -1.04
C GLU A 191 -18.71 26.87 -0.30
N ASN A 192 -19.06 27.74 0.63
CA ASN A 192 -20.33 27.64 1.39
C ASN A 192 -21.55 27.83 0.49
N LYS A 193 -21.55 28.89 -0.35
CA LYS A 193 -22.66 29.18 -1.26
C LYS A 193 -22.85 28.11 -2.33
N ILE A 194 -21.75 27.59 -2.87
CA ILE A 194 -21.78 26.49 -3.83
C ILE A 194 -22.38 25.23 -3.19
N SER A 195 -21.99 24.91 -1.96
CA SER A 195 -22.49 23.72 -1.25
C SER A 195 -23.98 23.79 -0.92
N GLU A 196 -24.49 25.00 -0.66
CA GLU A 196 -25.90 25.26 -0.40
C GLU A 196 -26.75 25.31 -1.69
N GLY A 197 -26.11 25.25 -2.86
CA GLY A 197 -26.80 25.37 -4.15
C GLY A 197 -27.35 26.77 -4.41
N SER A 198 -26.67 27.79 -3.89
CA SER A 198 -27.11 29.21 -3.99
C SER A 198 -27.30 29.63 -5.44
N GLU A 199 -28.42 30.25 -5.76
CA GLU A 199 -28.73 30.88 -7.04
C GLU A 199 -28.22 32.33 -7.12
N ASP A 200 -27.40 32.75 -6.13
CA ASP A 200 -26.85 34.11 -6.07
C ASP A 200 -25.99 34.40 -7.31
N LEU A 201 -26.06 35.64 -7.72
CA LEU A 201 -25.21 36.21 -8.78
C LEU A 201 -24.01 36.95 -8.20
N ILE A 202 -22.90 36.93 -8.90
CA ILE A 202 -21.70 37.71 -8.59
C ILE A 202 -22.07 39.19 -8.73
N LYS A 203 -21.86 39.96 -7.67
CA LYS A 203 -22.31 41.38 -7.58
C LYS A 203 -21.38 42.35 -8.31
N HIS A 204 -20.09 42.05 -8.36
CA HIS A 204 -19.04 42.84 -8.99
C HIS A 204 -18.08 41.94 -9.74
N ASP A 205 -17.32 42.49 -10.69
CA ASP A 205 -16.29 41.74 -11.39
C ASP A 205 -15.22 41.27 -10.40
N LEU A 206 -14.91 39.96 -10.47
CA LEU A 206 -13.84 39.38 -9.69
C LEU A 206 -12.57 39.33 -10.52
N LEU A 207 -11.46 39.79 -9.96
CA LEU A 207 -10.19 39.96 -10.63
C LEU A 207 -9.10 39.06 -10.05
N ALA A 208 -8.16 38.70 -10.90
CA ALA A 208 -6.93 37.98 -10.50
C ALA A 208 -5.94 38.98 -9.86
N GLU A 209 -5.33 38.61 -8.70
CA GLU A 209 -4.29 39.42 -8.06
C GLU A 209 -3.33 38.57 -7.19
N PRO A 210 -2.04 38.53 -7.49
CA PRO A 210 -1.42 38.86 -8.79
C PRO A 210 -1.89 37.89 -9.87
N ASP A 211 -1.02 37.52 -10.83
CA ASP A 211 -1.36 36.48 -11.80
C ASP A 211 -1.88 35.19 -11.11
N CYS A 212 -3.01 34.68 -11.59
CA CYS A 212 -3.66 33.52 -11.01
C CYS A 212 -3.53 32.26 -11.86
N LEU A 213 -3.47 31.12 -11.20
CA LEU A 213 -3.68 29.80 -11.80
C LEU A 213 -4.89 29.16 -11.12
N LEU A 214 -5.89 28.80 -11.90
CA LEU A 214 -7.17 28.26 -11.42
C LEU A 214 -7.44 26.87 -11.97
N ALA A 215 -8.06 26.03 -11.16
CA ALA A 215 -8.67 24.78 -11.60
C ALA A 215 -10.19 24.90 -11.50
N GLU A 216 -10.91 24.67 -12.60
CA GLU A 216 -12.35 24.86 -12.70
C GLU A 216 -13.04 23.62 -13.23
N ILE A 217 -14.18 23.29 -12.66
CA ILE A 217 -15.09 22.24 -13.14
C ILE A 217 -16.53 22.76 -13.08
N ASP A 218 -17.35 22.39 -14.06
CA ASP A 218 -18.79 22.60 -13.98
C ASP A 218 -19.36 21.91 -12.73
N PHE A 219 -20.07 22.66 -11.88
CA PHE A 219 -20.50 22.12 -10.59
C PHE A 219 -21.60 21.05 -10.73
N LYS A 220 -22.43 21.12 -11.75
CA LYS A 220 -23.41 20.09 -12.06
C LYS A 220 -22.70 18.79 -12.47
N LYS A 221 -21.70 18.91 -13.36
CA LYS A 221 -20.85 17.78 -13.78
C LYS A 221 -20.11 17.16 -12.60
N PHE A 222 -19.56 18.00 -11.72
CA PHE A 222 -18.90 17.56 -10.49
C PHE A 222 -19.84 16.70 -9.62
N LYS A 223 -21.07 17.17 -9.37
CA LYS A 223 -22.09 16.41 -8.62
C LYS A 223 -22.49 15.10 -9.32
N GLU A 224 -22.65 15.11 -10.64
CA GLU A 224 -22.96 13.91 -11.42
C GLU A 224 -21.89 12.82 -11.24
N ILE A 225 -20.61 13.19 -11.33
CA ILE A 225 -19.48 12.27 -11.17
C ILE A 225 -19.43 11.71 -9.73
N LEU A 226 -19.74 12.53 -8.74
CA LEU A 226 -19.80 12.11 -7.33
C LEU A 226 -21.07 11.27 -7.02
N GLY A 227 -21.99 11.13 -7.98
CA GLY A 227 -23.21 10.34 -7.85
C GLY A 227 -24.31 11.00 -7.03
N GLY A 228 -24.41 12.32 -7.03
CA GLY A 228 -25.49 13.10 -6.42
C GLY A 228 -25.03 14.37 -5.70
N ASP A 229 -25.88 14.91 -4.86
CA ASP A 229 -25.57 16.10 -4.07
C ASP A 229 -24.45 15.87 -3.05
N LEU A 230 -23.79 16.96 -2.64
CA LEU A 230 -22.62 16.91 -1.73
C LEU A 230 -22.87 16.14 -0.44
N GLN A 231 -24.04 16.22 0.17
CA GLN A 231 -24.40 15.47 1.36
C GLN A 231 -24.42 13.96 1.10
N ILE A 232 -24.92 13.55 -0.08
CA ILE A 232 -24.92 12.16 -0.52
C ILE A 232 -23.48 11.71 -0.76
N ALA A 233 -22.67 12.52 -1.45
CA ALA A 233 -21.27 12.23 -1.73
C ALA A 233 -20.44 12.12 -0.44
N GLN A 234 -20.66 12.99 0.54
CA GLN A 234 -20.01 12.93 1.85
C GLN A 234 -20.42 11.69 2.64
N THR A 235 -21.70 11.34 2.63
CA THR A 235 -22.19 10.11 3.27
C THR A 235 -21.57 8.88 2.63
N LYS A 236 -21.52 8.82 1.30
CA LYS A 236 -20.84 7.76 0.55
C LYS A 236 -19.35 7.69 0.86
N SER A 237 -18.68 8.85 1.01
CA SER A 237 -17.26 8.91 1.35
C SER A 237 -16.98 8.29 2.73
N ILE A 238 -17.78 8.65 3.74
CA ILE A 238 -17.67 8.05 5.09
C ILE A 238 -17.96 6.55 5.06
N GLN A 239 -18.94 6.12 4.26
CA GLN A 239 -19.22 4.70 4.06
C GLN A 239 -18.05 3.98 3.37
N LEU A 240 -17.40 4.62 2.37
CA LEU A 240 -16.20 4.11 1.68
C LEU A 240 -15.04 3.85 2.65
N GLU A 241 -14.77 4.79 3.54
CA GLU A 241 -13.74 4.62 4.56
C GLU A 241 -14.10 3.51 5.54
N SER A 242 -15.34 3.48 6.01
CA SER A 242 -15.80 2.44 6.95
C SER A 242 -15.76 1.05 6.33
N VAL A 243 -16.16 0.90 5.06
CA VAL A 243 -16.16 -0.38 4.34
C VAL A 243 -14.74 -0.77 3.90
N GLY A 244 -13.95 0.18 3.38
CA GLY A 244 -12.59 -0.08 2.87
C GLY A 244 -11.59 -0.47 3.97
N ASN A 245 -11.83 -0.09 5.23
CA ASN A 245 -10.99 -0.46 6.36
C ASN A 245 -11.21 -1.89 6.86
N ILE A 246 -12.33 -2.53 6.48
CA ILE A 246 -12.63 -3.90 6.87
C ILE A 246 -11.71 -4.87 6.14
N SER A 247 -11.03 -5.73 6.89
CA SER A 247 -10.07 -6.68 6.34
C SER A 247 -10.67 -7.57 5.26
N LEU A 248 -11.96 -7.91 5.39
CA LEU A 248 -12.71 -8.74 4.45
C LEU A 248 -12.92 -8.05 3.09
N PHE A 249 -13.01 -6.71 3.05
CA PHE A 249 -13.33 -5.96 1.85
C PHE A 249 -12.12 -5.36 1.13
N ARG A 250 -10.95 -5.36 1.77
CA ARG A 250 -9.70 -4.81 1.20
C ARG A 250 -9.27 -5.45 -0.13
N ILE A 251 -9.74 -6.66 -0.39
CA ILE A 251 -9.42 -7.43 -1.60
C ILE A 251 -10.53 -7.37 -2.66
N LEU A 252 -11.62 -6.64 -2.39
CA LEU A 252 -12.68 -6.43 -3.36
C LEU A 252 -12.29 -5.33 -4.34
N SER A 253 -12.73 -5.45 -5.59
CA SER A 253 -12.61 -4.39 -6.58
C SER A 253 -13.49 -3.20 -6.23
N ASP A 254 -13.14 -2.02 -6.75
CA ASP A 254 -13.84 -0.77 -6.42
C ASP A 254 -15.34 -0.82 -6.81
N ASP A 255 -15.68 -1.48 -7.92
CA ASP A 255 -17.07 -1.69 -8.35
C ASP A 255 -17.86 -2.57 -7.36
N LYS A 256 -17.24 -3.62 -6.81
CA LYS A 256 -17.86 -4.48 -5.79
C LYS A 256 -18.01 -3.72 -4.46
N ILE A 257 -17.04 -2.91 -4.08
CA ILE A 257 -17.15 -2.05 -2.90
C ILE A 257 -18.28 -1.03 -3.08
N GLU A 258 -18.37 -0.39 -4.24
CA GLU A 258 -19.47 0.56 -4.55
C GLU A 258 -20.84 -0.14 -4.55
N PHE A 259 -20.93 -1.34 -5.07
CA PHE A 259 -22.16 -2.14 -4.99
C PHE A 259 -22.55 -2.46 -3.55
N LEU A 260 -21.61 -2.86 -2.70
CA LEU A 260 -21.87 -3.10 -1.27
C LEU A 260 -22.38 -1.85 -0.58
N GLN A 261 -21.75 -0.70 -0.81
CA GLN A 261 -22.13 0.58 -0.21
C GLN A 261 -23.57 0.98 -0.53
N ASN A 262 -23.97 0.82 -1.80
CA ASN A 262 -25.32 1.14 -2.24
C ASN A 262 -26.40 0.21 -1.61
N ASN A 263 -25.98 -0.92 -1.02
CA ASN A 263 -26.84 -1.90 -0.36
C ASN A 263 -26.73 -1.91 1.18
N LEU A 264 -25.87 -1.03 1.76
CA LEU A 264 -25.77 -0.88 3.21
C LEU A 264 -27.05 -0.28 3.80
N LYS A 265 -27.53 -0.89 4.90
CA LYS A 265 -28.60 -0.32 5.74
C LYS A 265 -28.04 0.04 7.10
N ILE A 266 -28.56 1.11 7.70
CA ILE A 266 -28.21 1.49 9.08
C ILE A 266 -29.26 0.91 10.02
N GLU A 267 -28.81 0.17 11.03
CA GLU A 267 -29.65 -0.34 12.12
C GLU A 267 -29.12 0.22 13.45
N ARG A 268 -30.08 0.64 14.32
CA ARG A 268 -29.79 1.18 15.65
C ARG A 268 -30.14 0.15 16.72
N PHE A 269 -29.26 -0.03 17.70
CA PHE A 269 -29.45 -0.94 18.82
C PHE A 269 -29.27 -0.19 20.13
N GLN A 270 -30.26 -0.32 21.00
CA GLN A 270 -30.22 0.25 22.35
C GLN A 270 -29.31 -0.59 23.25
N ASN A 271 -28.86 0.02 24.37
CA ASN A 271 -28.05 -0.64 25.39
C ASN A 271 -28.68 -1.97 25.86
N GLY A 272 -27.87 -3.02 25.91
CA GLY A 272 -28.28 -4.36 26.33
C GLY A 272 -29.04 -5.17 25.26
N LYS A 273 -29.36 -4.59 24.11
CA LYS A 273 -30.03 -5.31 23.02
C LYS A 273 -29.12 -6.38 22.42
N LYS A 274 -29.61 -7.62 22.34
CA LYS A 274 -28.92 -8.67 21.58
C LYS A 274 -29.07 -8.41 20.10
N ILE A 275 -27.93 -8.23 19.42
CA ILE A 275 -27.85 -8.02 17.96
C ILE A 275 -27.82 -9.37 17.25
N ILE A 276 -27.10 -10.34 17.82
CA ILE A 276 -26.99 -11.73 17.38
C ILE A 276 -27.13 -12.65 18.57
N ASN A 277 -27.82 -13.78 18.45
CA ASN A 277 -27.80 -14.85 19.45
C ASN A 277 -26.90 -16.00 18.97
N GLN A 278 -26.14 -16.58 19.89
CA GLN A 278 -25.40 -17.83 19.65
C GLN A 278 -26.38 -18.94 19.24
N GLY A 279 -26.06 -19.67 18.16
CA GLY A 279 -26.88 -20.75 17.63
C GLY A 279 -27.87 -20.35 16.54
N ASP A 280 -28.15 -19.05 16.31
CA ASP A 280 -29.00 -18.58 15.22
C ASP A 280 -28.34 -18.80 13.86
N ILE A 281 -29.15 -18.84 12.80
CA ILE A 281 -28.63 -18.86 11.41
C ILE A 281 -28.15 -17.44 11.05
N GLY A 282 -26.97 -17.35 10.44
CA GLY A 282 -26.41 -16.08 10.00
C GLY A 282 -27.08 -15.54 8.75
N ASP A 283 -27.77 -14.42 8.84
CA ASP A 283 -28.50 -13.77 7.75
C ASP A 283 -27.91 -12.41 7.34
N LYS A 284 -27.11 -11.79 8.21
CA LYS A 284 -26.51 -10.47 8.03
C LYS A 284 -25.05 -10.41 8.50
N LEU A 285 -24.27 -9.57 7.83
CA LEU A 285 -23.00 -9.04 8.28
C LEU A 285 -23.24 -7.66 8.91
N PHE A 286 -22.53 -7.35 9.98
CA PHE A 286 -22.61 -6.10 10.72
C PHE A 286 -21.26 -5.40 10.72
N ILE A 287 -21.25 -4.07 10.51
CA ILE A 287 -20.09 -3.19 10.63
C ILE A 287 -20.44 -2.12 11.63
N ILE A 288 -19.68 -1.97 12.69
CA ILE A 288 -19.95 -0.98 13.74
C ILE A 288 -19.63 0.41 13.17
N LYS A 289 -20.67 1.22 12.97
CA LYS A 289 -20.54 2.63 12.58
C LYS A 289 -20.13 3.48 13.77
N SER A 290 -20.78 3.25 14.92
CA SER A 290 -20.45 3.90 16.18
C SER A 290 -20.99 3.09 17.37
N GLY A 291 -20.24 3.06 18.45
CA GLY A 291 -20.58 2.37 19.69
C GLY A 291 -19.73 1.14 19.96
N ARG A 292 -20.12 0.34 20.92
CA ARG A 292 -19.38 -0.85 21.36
C ARG A 292 -20.30 -2.07 21.42
N VAL A 293 -19.78 -3.20 20.94
CA VAL A 293 -20.48 -4.50 20.96
C VAL A 293 -19.67 -5.50 21.77
N ASP A 294 -20.30 -6.14 22.74
CA ASP A 294 -19.69 -7.17 23.59
C ASP A 294 -20.11 -8.57 23.12
N PHE A 295 -19.14 -9.51 23.05
CA PHE A 295 -19.35 -10.88 22.58
C PHE A 295 -19.25 -11.88 23.69
N PHE A 296 -20.22 -12.82 23.72
CA PHE A 296 -20.35 -13.88 24.71
C PHE A 296 -20.48 -15.25 24.02
N VAL A 297 -19.79 -16.26 24.57
CA VAL A 297 -19.95 -17.66 24.21
C VAL A 297 -20.37 -18.43 25.46
N ASN A 298 -21.50 -19.13 25.40
CA ASN A 298 -22.08 -19.83 26.56
C ASN A 298 -22.16 -18.94 27.79
N ALA A 299 -22.66 -17.72 27.60
CA ALA A 299 -22.79 -16.66 28.63
C ALA A 299 -21.46 -16.13 29.23
N ARG A 300 -20.30 -16.57 28.73
CA ARG A 300 -19.01 -16.02 29.13
C ARG A 300 -18.59 -14.91 28.18
N TYR A 301 -18.19 -13.77 28.74
CA TYR A 301 -17.57 -12.67 27.97
C TYR A 301 -16.26 -13.12 27.30
N ILE A 302 -16.10 -12.80 26.04
CA ILE A 302 -14.91 -13.15 25.23
C ILE A 302 -14.12 -11.89 24.83
N ARG A 303 -14.80 -10.92 24.23
CA ARG A 303 -14.15 -9.69 23.71
C ARG A 303 -15.20 -8.60 23.45
N SER A 304 -14.73 -7.42 23.16
CA SER A 304 -15.55 -6.34 22.59
C SER A 304 -15.02 -5.94 21.23
N SER A 305 -15.89 -5.33 20.42
CA SER A 305 -15.56 -4.62 19.18
C SER A 305 -16.13 -3.22 19.22
N SER A 306 -15.48 -2.29 18.51
CA SER A 306 -15.81 -0.87 18.45
C SER A 306 -15.89 -0.35 17.01
N ASP A 307 -15.97 0.96 16.86
CA ASP A 307 -16.13 1.67 15.58
C ASP A 307 -15.18 1.15 14.50
N GLY A 308 -15.72 0.84 13.31
CA GLY A 308 -14.99 0.36 12.15
C GLY A 308 -14.72 -1.15 12.10
N GLU A 309 -15.01 -1.90 13.19
CA GLU A 309 -14.86 -3.35 13.20
C GLU A 309 -16.12 -4.06 12.70
N ASP A 310 -15.95 -5.24 12.09
CA ASP A 310 -17.04 -6.08 11.59
C ASP A 310 -17.26 -7.35 12.41
N PHE A 311 -18.45 -7.91 12.31
CA PHE A 311 -18.79 -9.20 12.90
C PHE A 311 -19.91 -9.92 12.16
N GLY A 312 -19.93 -11.23 12.30
CA GLY A 312 -20.97 -12.08 11.73
C GLY A 312 -20.67 -12.61 10.32
N ALA A 313 -19.53 -12.26 9.69
CA ALA A 313 -19.15 -12.72 8.36
C ALA A 313 -18.96 -14.24 8.26
N LYS A 314 -18.31 -14.85 9.26
CA LYS A 314 -18.01 -16.29 9.28
C LYS A 314 -19.25 -17.15 9.04
N SER A 315 -20.30 -16.94 9.80
CA SER A 315 -21.54 -17.73 9.67
C SER A 315 -22.28 -17.51 8.35
N LEU A 316 -22.11 -16.34 7.72
CA LEU A 316 -22.67 -16.08 6.39
C LEU A 316 -21.97 -16.91 5.30
N ILE A 317 -20.65 -16.91 5.33
CA ILE A 317 -19.82 -17.56 4.29
C ILE A 317 -19.88 -19.07 4.47
N LEU A 318 -19.66 -19.56 5.68
CA LEU A 318 -19.67 -21.01 5.95
C LEU A 318 -21.08 -21.60 6.01
N SER A 319 -22.13 -20.76 5.99
CA SER A 319 -23.53 -21.20 6.20
C SER A 319 -23.72 -21.97 7.52
N GLU A 320 -22.96 -21.58 8.54
CA GLU A 320 -22.96 -22.15 9.88
C GLU A 320 -23.81 -21.31 10.86
N LYS A 321 -24.13 -21.89 12.02
CA LYS A 321 -24.78 -21.17 13.11
C LYS A 321 -23.83 -20.13 13.71
N ARG A 322 -24.41 -19.06 14.26
CA ARG A 322 -23.68 -18.02 14.99
C ARG A 322 -22.88 -18.61 16.15
N THR A 323 -21.60 -18.37 16.20
CA THR A 323 -20.70 -18.92 17.24
C THR A 323 -20.75 -18.18 18.55
N ALA A 324 -21.26 -16.94 18.56
CA ALA A 324 -21.33 -16.09 19.74
C ALA A 324 -22.62 -15.25 19.77
N THR A 325 -23.01 -14.81 20.96
CA THR A 325 -24.03 -13.78 21.19
C THR A 325 -23.33 -12.41 21.17
N ALA A 326 -23.85 -11.47 20.39
CA ALA A 326 -23.38 -10.07 20.33
C ALA A 326 -24.42 -9.16 21.00
N ILE A 327 -23.99 -8.34 21.96
CA ILE A 327 -24.85 -7.46 22.76
C ILE A 327 -24.35 -6.02 22.64
N ALA A 328 -25.25 -5.07 22.40
CA ALA A 328 -24.94 -3.65 22.37
C ALA A 328 -24.55 -3.15 23.79
N ASN A 329 -23.38 -2.53 23.91
CA ASN A 329 -22.91 -1.88 25.12
C ASN A 329 -22.99 -0.35 24.92
N GLY A 330 -24.01 0.27 25.49
CA GLY A 330 -24.44 1.61 25.11
C GLY A 330 -25.33 1.63 23.85
N GLU A 331 -25.48 2.80 23.25
CA GLU A 331 -26.16 2.95 21.98
C GLU A 331 -25.22 2.59 20.83
N VAL A 332 -25.65 1.69 19.93
CA VAL A 332 -24.82 1.18 18.82
C VAL A 332 -25.54 1.40 17.48
N TYR A 333 -24.82 1.93 16.52
CA TYR A 333 -25.23 2.00 15.12
C TYR A 333 -24.36 1.06 14.28
N CYS A 334 -25.00 0.20 13.49
CA CYS A 334 -24.30 -0.70 12.57
C CYS A 334 -24.76 -0.46 11.13
N TYR A 335 -23.81 -0.50 10.20
CA TYR A 335 -24.14 -0.81 8.82
C TYR A 335 -24.37 -2.32 8.71
N THR A 336 -25.42 -2.71 7.98
CA THR A 336 -25.77 -4.12 7.81
C THR A 336 -25.85 -4.49 6.33
N LEU A 337 -25.38 -5.69 6.01
CA LEU A 337 -25.46 -6.33 4.69
C LEU A 337 -26.14 -7.69 4.84
N THR A 338 -27.13 -7.96 3.99
CA THR A 338 -27.76 -9.28 3.97
C THR A 338 -26.86 -10.33 3.33
N ALA A 339 -27.00 -11.60 3.75
CA ALA A 339 -26.29 -12.72 3.17
C ALA A 339 -26.44 -12.79 1.63
N LYS A 340 -27.63 -12.48 1.11
CA LYS A 340 -27.92 -12.48 -0.34
C LYS A 340 -27.05 -11.45 -1.08
N VAL A 341 -26.99 -10.21 -0.60
CA VAL A 341 -26.20 -9.13 -1.21
C VAL A 341 -24.71 -9.45 -1.12
N PHE A 342 -24.24 -9.89 0.05
CA PHE A 342 -22.83 -10.20 0.23
C PHE A 342 -22.37 -11.37 -0.67
N LYS A 343 -23.14 -12.46 -0.70
CA LYS A 343 -22.82 -13.62 -1.56
C LYS A 343 -22.87 -13.33 -3.05
N SER A 344 -23.69 -12.36 -3.51
CA SER A 344 -23.81 -12.06 -4.95
C SER A 344 -22.57 -11.42 -5.57
N ILE A 345 -21.66 -10.85 -4.75
CA ILE A 345 -20.40 -10.27 -5.23
C ILE A 345 -19.21 -11.24 -5.17
N LEU A 346 -19.41 -12.42 -4.54
CA LEU A 346 -18.34 -13.39 -4.33
C LEU A 346 -18.26 -14.34 -5.53
N GLU A 347 -17.25 -14.17 -6.36
CA GLU A 347 -16.88 -15.16 -7.36
C GLU A 347 -16.36 -16.45 -6.72
N PRO A 348 -16.36 -17.59 -7.41
CA PRO A 348 -16.01 -18.89 -6.83
C PRO A 348 -14.64 -18.92 -6.12
N ASN A 349 -13.60 -18.30 -6.71
CA ASN A 349 -12.26 -18.26 -6.12
C ASN A 349 -12.22 -17.41 -4.86
N LEU A 350 -12.93 -16.26 -4.87
CA LEU A 350 -13.01 -15.35 -3.73
C LEU A 350 -13.82 -15.97 -2.60
N TYR A 351 -14.93 -16.65 -2.93
CA TYR A 351 -15.73 -17.39 -1.95
C TYR A 351 -14.90 -18.48 -1.26
N GLU A 352 -14.13 -19.27 -2.03
CA GLU A 352 -13.25 -20.29 -1.48
C GLU A 352 -12.12 -19.68 -0.65
N TYR A 353 -11.53 -18.58 -1.09
CA TYR A 353 -10.51 -17.86 -0.31
C TYR A 353 -11.06 -17.48 1.08
N PHE A 354 -12.24 -16.88 1.16
CA PHE A 354 -12.85 -16.54 2.45
C PHE A 354 -13.23 -17.76 3.27
N THR A 355 -13.74 -18.81 2.63
CA THR A 355 -14.05 -20.08 3.29
C THR A 355 -12.81 -20.66 3.96
N ASN A 356 -11.71 -20.76 3.22
CA ASN A 356 -10.43 -21.25 3.73
C ASN A 356 -9.89 -20.34 4.84
N LYS A 357 -9.98 -19.01 4.66
CA LYS A 357 -9.57 -18.04 5.68
C LYS A 357 -10.27 -18.28 7.02
N PHE A 358 -11.58 -18.48 7.03
CA PHE A 358 -12.32 -18.74 8.26
C PHE A 358 -12.04 -20.11 8.89
N TYR A 359 -11.74 -21.13 8.10
CA TYR A 359 -11.26 -22.41 8.65
C TYR A 359 -9.87 -22.28 9.26
N LEU A 360 -9.01 -21.42 8.74
CA LEU A 360 -7.67 -21.16 9.26
C LEU A 360 -7.68 -20.28 10.54
N GLU A 361 -8.80 -19.66 10.90
CA GLU A 361 -8.96 -18.90 12.15
C GLU A 361 -9.25 -19.80 13.39
N ASP A 362 -9.25 -21.14 13.23
CA ASP A 362 -9.46 -22.07 14.33
C ASP A 362 -8.26 -22.11 15.28
N ASN A 363 -8.37 -21.42 16.41
CA ASN A 363 -7.34 -21.36 17.45
C ASN A 363 -7.35 -22.57 18.42
N THR A 364 -8.20 -23.58 18.21
CA THR A 364 -8.33 -24.73 19.14
C THR A 364 -7.35 -25.85 18.86
N ILE A 365 -6.55 -25.75 17.79
CA ILE A 365 -5.61 -26.77 17.35
C ILE A 365 -4.53 -27.02 18.40
N GLU A 366 -4.32 -28.28 18.78
CA GLU A 366 -3.21 -28.75 19.62
C GLU A 366 -2.36 -29.79 18.87
N LEU A 367 -1.09 -29.96 19.25
CA LEU A 367 -0.20 -30.92 18.58
C LEU A 367 -0.73 -32.36 18.61
N LYS A 368 -1.45 -32.75 19.69
CA LYS A 368 -2.07 -34.09 19.83
C LYS A 368 -3.19 -34.33 18.82
N ASP A 369 -3.80 -33.24 18.29
CA ASP A 369 -4.87 -33.32 17.31
C ASP A 369 -4.36 -33.54 15.87
N LEU A 370 -3.04 -33.53 15.67
CA LEU A 370 -2.42 -33.56 14.34
C LEU A 370 -1.87 -34.96 14.03
N ASP A 371 -2.14 -35.42 12.81
CA ASP A 371 -1.53 -36.58 12.19
C ASP A 371 -0.50 -36.16 11.15
N ASN A 372 0.70 -36.75 11.17
CA ASN A 372 1.72 -36.55 10.15
C ASN A 372 1.37 -37.34 8.90
N ILE A 373 1.39 -36.67 7.75
CA ILE A 373 1.17 -37.32 6.44
C ILE A 373 2.51 -37.54 5.74
N LYS A 374 3.27 -36.47 5.52
CA LYS A 374 4.59 -36.55 4.87
C LYS A 374 5.44 -35.33 5.23
N GLU A 375 6.74 -35.46 5.06
CA GLU A 375 7.68 -34.35 5.09
C GLU A 375 7.60 -33.60 3.77
N LEU A 376 7.47 -32.25 3.85
CA LEU A 376 7.43 -31.36 2.70
C LEU A 376 8.81 -30.80 2.38
N GLY A 377 9.64 -30.59 3.41
CA GLY A 377 10.99 -30.07 3.26
C GLY A 377 11.74 -30.10 4.59
N SER A 378 13.06 -30.11 4.52
CA SER A 378 13.93 -29.99 5.69
C SER A 378 15.03 -28.96 5.40
N GLY A 379 15.33 -28.12 6.39
CA GLY A 379 16.38 -27.13 6.33
C GLY A 379 17.26 -27.15 7.57
N ASN A 380 18.25 -26.26 7.61
CA ASN A 380 19.21 -26.17 8.71
C ASN A 380 18.56 -25.98 10.08
N PHE A 381 17.39 -25.34 10.15
CA PHE A 381 16.74 -24.95 11.40
C PHE A 381 15.58 -25.85 11.81
N GLY A 382 15.16 -26.77 10.95
CA GLY A 382 14.04 -27.64 11.23
C GLY A 382 13.44 -28.35 10.03
N SER A 383 12.26 -28.90 10.19
CA SER A 383 11.51 -29.59 9.13
C SER A 383 10.13 -29.02 8.96
N VAL A 384 9.63 -29.07 7.73
CA VAL A 384 8.26 -28.74 7.38
C VAL A 384 7.52 -30.02 7.02
N ASN A 385 6.40 -30.28 7.68
CA ASN A 385 5.59 -31.48 7.46
C ASN A 385 4.17 -31.12 7.07
N LEU A 386 3.59 -31.92 6.17
CA LEU A 386 2.15 -31.93 5.92
C LEU A 386 1.47 -32.69 7.04
N VAL A 387 0.55 -32.02 7.73
CA VAL A 387 -0.23 -32.62 8.81
C VAL A 387 -1.72 -32.47 8.58
N ARG A 388 -2.52 -33.38 9.13
CA ARG A 388 -3.97 -33.36 9.08
C ARG A 388 -4.55 -33.29 10.48
N ASN A 389 -5.47 -32.35 10.70
CA ASN A 389 -6.22 -32.28 11.94
C ASN A 389 -7.23 -33.47 12.00
N LYS A 390 -7.19 -34.23 13.08
CA LYS A 390 -8.05 -35.41 13.31
C LYS A 390 -9.54 -35.05 13.36
N LYS A 391 -9.87 -33.85 13.91
CA LYS A 391 -11.25 -33.41 14.17
C LYS A 391 -11.94 -32.95 12.89
N ASN A 392 -11.34 -31.96 12.21
CA ASN A 392 -11.95 -31.30 11.05
C ASN A 392 -11.38 -31.73 9.70
N LYS A 393 -10.41 -32.67 9.69
CA LYS A 393 -9.70 -33.18 8.50
C LYS A 393 -8.93 -32.15 7.68
N GLN A 394 -8.84 -30.90 8.17
CA GLN A 394 -8.10 -29.82 7.53
C GLN A 394 -6.60 -30.12 7.47
N LEU A 395 -5.97 -29.78 6.35
CA LEU A 395 -4.53 -29.92 6.13
C LEU A 395 -3.79 -28.64 6.51
N TYR A 396 -2.62 -28.80 7.10
CA TYR A 396 -1.71 -27.72 7.48
C TYR A 396 -0.27 -28.08 7.14
N ALA A 397 0.55 -27.04 6.93
CA ALA A 397 2.00 -27.18 6.91
C ALA A 397 2.55 -26.77 8.28
N ILE A 398 3.21 -27.69 8.99
CA ILE A 398 3.83 -27.42 10.28
C ILE A 398 5.34 -27.30 10.14
N LYS A 399 5.89 -26.11 10.44
CA LYS A 399 7.33 -25.83 10.49
C LYS A 399 7.79 -26.03 11.94
N ALA A 400 8.62 -27.05 12.18
CA ALA A 400 9.17 -27.35 13.50
C ALA A 400 10.60 -26.82 13.61
N LEU A 401 10.84 -25.85 14.48
CA LEU A 401 12.12 -25.19 14.70
C LEU A 401 12.78 -25.74 15.97
N ASN A 402 13.98 -26.26 15.86
CA ASN A 402 14.70 -26.86 17.01
C ASN A 402 15.23 -25.77 17.94
N LEU A 403 14.88 -25.81 19.23
CA LEU A 403 15.26 -24.82 20.24
C LEU A 403 16.78 -24.76 20.49
N GLU A 404 17.48 -25.90 20.44
CA GLU A 404 18.94 -25.91 20.60
C GLU A 404 19.63 -25.20 19.43
N GLN A 405 19.11 -25.39 18.21
CA GLN A 405 19.63 -24.75 17.00
C GLN A 405 19.36 -23.23 16.99
N ILE A 406 18.15 -22.81 17.34
CA ILE A 406 17.84 -21.37 17.52
C ILE A 406 18.83 -20.72 18.47
N LYS A 407 19.11 -21.39 19.60
CA LYS A 407 20.04 -20.93 20.61
C LYS A 407 21.49 -20.89 20.11
N LEU A 408 21.96 -21.93 19.41
CA LEU A 408 23.32 -22.00 18.87
C LEU A 408 23.58 -20.90 17.85
N GLU A 409 22.64 -20.65 16.96
CA GLU A 409 22.79 -19.71 15.85
C GLU A 409 22.29 -18.30 16.17
N LYS A 410 21.79 -18.04 17.38
CA LYS A 410 21.30 -16.74 17.88
C LYS A 410 20.11 -16.21 17.06
N LEU A 411 19.16 -17.06 16.72
CA LEU A 411 18.04 -16.74 15.85
C LEU A 411 16.77 -16.28 16.59
N GLU A 412 16.83 -16.07 17.91
CA GLU A 412 15.69 -15.73 18.75
C GLU A 412 14.88 -14.55 18.19
N ILE A 413 15.58 -13.48 17.78
CA ILE A 413 14.96 -12.27 17.23
C ILE A 413 14.32 -12.57 15.88
N CYS A 414 14.96 -13.36 15.01
CA CYS A 414 14.43 -13.70 13.70
C CYS A 414 13.14 -14.52 13.81
N VAL A 415 13.13 -15.54 14.68
CA VAL A 415 11.95 -16.39 14.91
C VAL A 415 10.79 -15.61 15.51
N GLU A 416 11.09 -14.66 16.42
CA GLU A 416 10.07 -13.77 16.99
C GLU A 416 9.49 -12.80 15.95
N LEU A 417 10.34 -12.23 15.09
CA LEU A 417 9.90 -11.37 14.00
C LEU A 417 9.04 -12.13 12.99
N GLU A 418 9.48 -13.33 12.54
CA GLU A 418 8.71 -14.19 11.65
C GLU A 418 7.31 -14.46 12.22
N LYS A 419 7.22 -14.88 13.49
CA LYS A 419 5.95 -15.08 14.20
C LYS A 419 5.06 -13.84 14.18
N ASN A 420 5.60 -12.71 14.65
CA ASN A 420 4.82 -11.48 14.84
C ASN A 420 4.32 -10.92 13.51
N ILE A 421 5.11 -11.00 12.45
CA ILE A 421 4.76 -10.52 11.13
C ILE A 421 3.69 -11.41 10.51
N LEU A 422 3.87 -12.74 10.53
CA LEU A 422 2.90 -13.68 9.97
C LEU A 422 1.55 -13.64 10.68
N LEU A 423 1.52 -13.41 12.00
CA LEU A 423 0.25 -13.27 12.75
C LEU A 423 -0.52 -12.00 12.36
N LYS A 424 0.20 -10.91 12.05
CA LYS A 424 -0.40 -9.62 11.67
C LYS A 424 -0.75 -9.54 10.18
N THR A 425 -0.13 -10.37 9.35
CA THR A 425 -0.26 -10.31 7.89
C THR A 425 -1.54 -11.03 7.43
N ASP A 426 -2.33 -10.32 6.62
CA ASP A 426 -3.54 -10.84 5.99
C ASP A 426 -3.63 -10.35 4.55
N HIS A 427 -3.19 -11.21 3.60
CA HIS A 427 -3.13 -10.89 2.17
C HIS A 427 -3.29 -12.17 1.33
N PRO A 428 -4.06 -12.17 0.20
CA PRO A 428 -4.29 -13.37 -0.59
C PRO A 428 -3.03 -14.03 -1.15
N PHE A 429 -1.98 -13.26 -1.40
CA PHE A 429 -0.71 -13.74 -1.97
C PHE A 429 0.40 -13.94 -0.92
N ILE A 430 0.07 -13.94 0.36
CA ILE A 430 1.00 -14.24 1.46
C ILE A 430 0.47 -15.44 2.23
N MET A 431 1.37 -16.36 2.62
CA MET A 431 1.04 -17.51 3.44
C MET A 431 0.47 -17.08 4.80
N LYS A 432 -0.64 -17.69 5.21
CA LYS A 432 -1.28 -17.42 6.49
C LYS A 432 -0.72 -18.34 7.59
N MET A 433 -0.22 -17.76 8.69
CA MET A 433 0.00 -18.48 9.92
C MET A 433 -1.33 -18.65 10.67
N VAL A 434 -1.65 -19.88 11.02
CA VAL A 434 -2.85 -20.26 11.78
C VAL A 434 -2.60 -20.10 13.27
N LYS A 435 -1.49 -20.71 13.74
CA LYS A 435 -1.12 -20.75 15.14
C LYS A 435 0.36 -21.03 15.32
N TYR A 436 0.91 -20.60 16.42
CA TYR A 436 2.21 -21.12 16.90
C TYR A 436 2.02 -21.90 18.19
N LEU A 437 2.85 -22.92 18.37
CA LEU A 437 2.89 -23.77 19.56
C LEU A 437 4.34 -23.97 19.97
N LYS A 438 4.57 -24.39 21.20
CA LYS A 438 5.90 -24.75 21.68
C LYS A 438 5.85 -25.92 22.64
N ASN A 439 6.94 -26.69 22.69
CA ASN A 439 7.23 -27.69 23.73
C ASN A 439 8.67 -27.51 24.25
N GLU A 440 9.20 -28.47 24.97
CA GLU A 440 10.55 -28.42 25.55
C GLU A 440 11.68 -28.43 24.52
N SER A 441 11.44 -28.88 23.30
CA SER A 441 12.47 -29.08 22.26
C SER A 441 12.27 -28.27 20.99
N TYR A 442 11.03 -27.81 20.71
CA TYR A 442 10.67 -27.17 19.45
C TYR A 442 9.70 -26.00 19.63
N ILE A 443 9.81 -25.02 18.71
CA ILE A 443 8.75 -24.09 18.36
C ILE A 443 8.09 -24.58 17.07
N PHE A 444 6.78 -24.50 17.00
CA PHE A 444 5.98 -24.95 15.85
C PHE A 444 5.22 -23.76 15.26
N PHE A 445 5.37 -23.53 13.97
CA PHE A 445 4.51 -22.65 13.20
C PHE A 445 3.55 -23.50 12.38
N ILE A 446 2.26 -23.41 12.69
CA ILE A 446 1.18 -24.07 11.93
C ILE A 446 0.69 -23.06 10.91
N ASN A 447 0.96 -23.35 9.64
CA ASN A 447 0.64 -22.51 8.51
C ASN A 447 -0.43 -23.17 7.63
N GLU A 448 -1.10 -22.37 6.79
CA GLU A 448 -1.93 -22.93 5.71
C GLU A 448 -1.10 -23.88 4.84
N TYR A 449 -1.70 -25.00 4.43
CA TYR A 449 -1.09 -25.87 3.43
C TYR A 449 -1.44 -25.37 2.02
N ILE A 450 -0.41 -25.03 1.26
CA ILE A 450 -0.55 -24.59 -0.13
C ILE A 450 -0.32 -25.82 -1.03
N LYS A 451 -1.41 -26.39 -1.54
CA LYS A 451 -1.32 -27.49 -2.51
C LYS A 451 -0.86 -26.93 -3.85
N GLY A 452 0.39 -27.19 -4.22
CA GLY A 452 0.99 -26.61 -5.42
C GLY A 452 2.46 -26.96 -5.61
N LYS A 453 3.17 -26.13 -6.38
CA LYS A 453 4.62 -26.21 -6.65
C LYS A 453 5.26 -24.86 -6.38
N GLU A 454 6.57 -24.82 -6.18
CA GLU A 454 7.33 -23.57 -6.20
C GLU A 454 7.24 -22.91 -7.58
N LEU A 455 7.24 -21.59 -7.60
CA LEU A 455 7.19 -20.83 -8.87
C LEU A 455 8.41 -21.17 -9.75
N TRP A 456 9.54 -21.46 -9.14
CA TRP A 456 10.73 -21.93 -9.82
C TRP A 456 10.49 -23.21 -10.64
N ASP A 457 9.81 -24.22 -10.10
CA ASP A 457 9.40 -25.41 -10.82
C ASP A 457 8.37 -25.12 -11.90
N VAL A 458 7.43 -24.23 -11.61
CA VAL A 458 6.38 -23.82 -12.58
C VAL A 458 6.98 -23.15 -13.80
N ILE A 459 7.98 -22.28 -13.62
CA ILE A 459 8.68 -21.63 -14.74
C ILE A 459 9.40 -22.66 -15.58
N ARG A 460 10.04 -23.66 -14.98
CA ARG A 460 10.69 -24.77 -15.70
C ARG A 460 9.71 -25.65 -16.46
N ASP A 461 8.55 -25.90 -15.89
CA ASP A 461 7.48 -26.66 -16.57
C ASP A 461 6.94 -25.91 -17.80
N ILE A 462 6.86 -24.57 -17.75
CA ILE A 462 6.32 -23.73 -18.82
C ILE A 462 7.41 -23.39 -19.87
N GLY A 463 8.64 -23.18 -19.43
CA GLY A 463 9.73 -22.57 -20.20
C GLY A 463 9.74 -21.05 -20.04
N LEU A 464 10.11 -20.32 -21.13
CA LEU A 464 10.06 -18.86 -21.10
C LEU A 464 8.64 -18.36 -20.94
N LEU A 465 8.43 -17.49 -19.97
CA LEU A 465 7.12 -16.88 -19.76
C LEU A 465 6.85 -15.82 -20.84
N ASN A 466 5.63 -15.80 -21.35
CA ASN A 466 5.17 -14.72 -22.20
C ASN A 466 4.83 -13.47 -21.35
N LYS A 467 4.47 -12.37 -22.03
CA LYS A 467 4.12 -11.08 -21.39
C LYS A 467 3.03 -11.23 -20.32
N GLU A 468 1.91 -11.89 -20.66
CA GLU A 468 0.78 -12.03 -19.74
C GLU A 468 1.15 -12.82 -18.49
N GLN A 469 1.90 -13.90 -18.65
CA GLN A 469 2.40 -14.72 -17.54
C GLN A 469 3.38 -13.94 -16.67
N THR A 470 4.31 -13.20 -17.28
CA THR A 470 5.27 -12.35 -16.57
C THR A 470 4.56 -11.23 -15.79
N GLN A 471 3.57 -10.59 -16.40
CA GLN A 471 2.76 -9.59 -15.74
C GLN A 471 1.97 -10.19 -14.58
N PHE A 472 1.32 -11.34 -14.77
CA PHE A 472 0.51 -11.98 -13.74
C PHE A 472 1.33 -12.35 -12.49
N TYR A 473 2.44 -13.08 -12.67
CA TYR A 473 3.28 -13.47 -11.53
C TYR A 473 3.99 -12.28 -10.91
N GLY A 474 4.55 -11.38 -11.73
CA GLY A 474 5.21 -10.17 -11.25
C GLY A 474 4.26 -9.24 -10.49
N ALA A 475 3.06 -8.99 -11.01
CA ALA A 475 2.04 -8.18 -10.34
C ALA A 475 1.57 -8.83 -9.03
N SER A 476 1.45 -10.16 -8.99
CA SER A 476 1.07 -10.87 -7.76
C SER A 476 2.12 -10.70 -6.65
N ILE A 477 3.41 -10.83 -6.99
CA ILE A 477 4.53 -10.59 -6.07
C ILE A 477 4.55 -9.11 -5.63
N LEU A 478 4.41 -8.17 -6.58
CA LEU A 478 4.36 -6.74 -6.29
C LEU A 478 3.25 -6.36 -5.32
N LEU A 479 2.04 -6.93 -5.46
CA LEU A 479 0.92 -6.69 -4.53
C LEU A 479 1.23 -7.22 -3.13
N ALA A 480 1.81 -8.41 -3.01
CA ALA A 480 2.19 -8.99 -1.73
C ALA A 480 3.27 -8.16 -1.02
N ILE A 481 4.31 -7.75 -1.75
CA ILE A 481 5.40 -6.95 -1.21
C ILE A 481 4.94 -5.53 -0.87
N ASN A 482 4.09 -4.90 -1.70
CA ASN A 482 3.49 -3.61 -1.36
C ASN A 482 2.67 -3.67 -0.07
N HIS A 483 1.96 -4.78 0.18
CA HIS A 483 1.27 -4.98 1.47
C HIS A 483 2.25 -4.99 2.64
N LEU A 484 3.39 -5.66 2.53
CA LEU A 484 4.44 -5.66 3.55
C LEU A 484 5.04 -4.26 3.74
N HIS A 485 5.40 -3.58 2.64
CA HIS A 485 5.98 -2.22 2.68
C HIS A 485 5.06 -1.19 3.32
N LYS A 486 3.75 -1.24 3.06
CA LYS A 486 2.74 -0.41 3.73
C LYS A 486 2.70 -0.63 5.25
N ASN A 487 3.05 -1.82 5.70
CA ASN A 487 3.18 -2.17 7.11
C ASN A 487 4.63 -2.00 7.66
N LYS A 488 5.51 -1.28 6.91
CA LYS A 488 6.90 -1.03 7.26
C LYS A 488 7.77 -2.28 7.40
N ILE A 489 7.40 -3.35 6.68
CA ILE A 489 8.10 -4.63 6.67
C ILE A 489 8.85 -4.76 5.35
N ILE A 490 10.15 -5.05 5.41
CA ILE A 490 11.00 -5.40 4.28
C ILE A 490 11.21 -6.92 4.26
N TYR A 491 11.13 -7.53 3.06
CA TYR A 491 11.15 -9.00 2.91
C TYR A 491 12.57 -9.57 2.74
N ARG A 492 13.41 -9.02 1.85
CA ARG A 492 14.85 -9.25 1.64
C ARG A 492 15.30 -10.55 0.97
N ASP A 493 14.40 -11.47 0.67
CA ASP A 493 14.75 -12.73 -0.03
C ASP A 493 13.69 -13.13 -1.06
N ILE A 494 13.32 -12.20 -1.96
CA ILE A 494 12.39 -12.47 -3.05
C ILE A 494 13.13 -13.25 -4.12
N LYS A 495 12.64 -14.45 -4.40
CA LYS A 495 13.09 -15.36 -5.45
C LYS A 495 12.00 -16.37 -5.77
N PRO A 496 12.02 -17.05 -6.94
CA PRO A 496 10.97 -17.98 -7.35
C PRO A 496 10.77 -19.16 -6.39
N GLU A 497 11.80 -19.60 -5.66
CA GLU A 497 11.73 -20.70 -4.68
C GLU A 497 10.92 -20.32 -3.44
N ASN A 498 10.87 -19.03 -3.08
CA ASN A 498 10.10 -18.53 -1.94
C ASN A 498 8.64 -18.20 -2.30
N VAL A 499 8.22 -18.54 -3.52
CA VAL A 499 6.86 -18.31 -4.03
C VAL A 499 6.24 -19.63 -4.45
N MET A 500 5.17 -20.04 -3.77
CA MET A 500 4.36 -21.20 -4.16
C MET A 500 3.28 -20.78 -5.16
N VAL A 501 3.01 -21.61 -6.16
CA VAL A 501 1.84 -21.51 -7.05
C VAL A 501 0.87 -22.62 -6.66
N ASN A 502 -0.36 -22.28 -6.31
CA ASN A 502 -1.37 -23.26 -5.94
C ASN A 502 -2.00 -23.95 -7.17
N THR A 503 -2.80 -24.97 -6.96
CA THR A 503 -3.48 -25.72 -8.04
C THR A 503 -4.41 -24.88 -8.91
N LYS A 504 -4.79 -23.67 -8.45
CA LYS A 504 -5.58 -22.71 -9.23
C LYS A 504 -4.72 -21.71 -9.99
N GLY A 505 -3.40 -21.78 -9.88
CA GLY A 505 -2.46 -20.90 -10.57
C GLY A 505 -2.12 -19.60 -9.84
N TYR A 506 -2.72 -19.30 -8.66
CA TYR A 506 -2.37 -18.14 -7.86
C TYR A 506 -1.17 -18.39 -6.96
N ILE A 507 -0.42 -17.33 -6.69
CA ILE A 507 0.78 -17.42 -5.85
C ILE A 507 0.51 -17.28 -4.35
N LYS A 508 1.50 -17.73 -3.56
CA LYS A 508 1.67 -17.40 -2.14
C LYS A 508 3.15 -17.28 -1.81
N ILE A 509 3.56 -16.17 -1.19
CA ILE A 509 4.91 -16.01 -0.62
C ILE A 509 4.97 -16.80 0.69
N ILE A 510 6.01 -17.62 0.90
CA ILE A 510 6.04 -18.66 1.94
C ILE A 510 7.14 -18.55 3.00
N ASP A 511 8.27 -17.96 2.74
CA ASP A 511 9.39 -17.88 3.71
C ASP A 511 9.57 -16.49 4.28
N PHE A 512 9.39 -16.35 5.59
CA PHE A 512 9.48 -15.11 6.34
C PHE A 512 10.68 -15.07 7.31
N GLY A 513 11.65 -15.98 7.13
CA GLY A 513 12.86 -16.04 7.96
C GLY A 513 13.79 -14.85 7.83
N THR A 514 13.68 -14.07 6.76
CA THR A 514 14.54 -12.92 6.45
C THR A 514 13.87 -11.56 6.66
N VAL A 515 12.59 -11.52 6.99
CA VAL A 515 11.81 -10.27 7.12
C VAL A 515 12.30 -9.37 8.25
N LYS A 516 12.04 -8.08 8.11
CA LYS A 516 12.33 -7.11 9.18
C LYS A 516 11.36 -5.94 9.15
N GLU A 517 10.91 -5.53 10.33
CA GLU A 517 10.20 -4.24 10.48
C GLU A 517 11.26 -3.13 10.58
N ILE A 518 11.15 -2.10 9.74
CA ILE A 518 12.10 -0.99 9.68
C ILE A 518 11.37 0.35 9.81
N GLN A 519 12.00 1.29 10.51
CA GLN A 519 11.51 2.68 10.57
C GLN A 519 12.08 3.51 9.42
N ASP A 520 13.35 3.27 9.04
CA ASP A 520 14.06 3.99 8.00
C ASP A 520 14.98 3.04 7.22
N ARG A 521 16.08 2.55 7.80
CA ARG A 521 17.10 1.73 7.13
C ARG A 521 17.57 0.56 7.98
N THR A 522 18.15 -0.44 7.29
CA THR A 522 18.88 -1.56 7.91
C THR A 522 20.15 -1.84 7.11
N SER A 523 21.15 -2.49 7.73
CA SER A 523 22.47 -2.79 7.11
C SER A 523 22.84 -4.27 7.17
N THR A 524 21.93 -5.15 7.60
CA THR A 524 22.21 -6.58 7.71
C THR A 524 22.35 -7.22 6.32
N ILE A 525 23.48 -7.83 6.00
CA ILE A 525 23.68 -8.59 4.76
C ILE A 525 22.93 -9.91 4.89
N ILE A 526 21.84 -10.08 4.12
CA ILE A 526 20.99 -11.24 4.12
C ILE A 526 20.24 -11.35 2.79
N GLY A 527 19.94 -12.57 2.34
CA GLY A 527 19.24 -12.88 1.10
C GLY A 527 20.05 -13.80 0.21
N THR A 528 19.56 -14.06 -0.99
CA THR A 528 20.17 -14.92 -2.01
C THR A 528 20.99 -14.05 -2.98
N SER A 529 22.29 -14.36 -3.14
CA SER A 529 23.27 -13.47 -3.79
C SER A 529 22.84 -12.93 -5.16
N HIS A 530 22.29 -13.76 -6.04
CA HIS A 530 21.86 -13.36 -7.40
C HIS A 530 20.67 -12.39 -7.40
N TYR A 531 19.80 -12.44 -6.40
CA TYR A 531 18.63 -11.55 -6.29
C TYR A 531 18.89 -10.32 -5.41
N MET A 532 20.06 -10.26 -4.79
CA MET A 532 20.41 -9.22 -3.82
C MET A 532 20.79 -7.92 -4.52
N ALA A 533 20.23 -6.80 -4.03
CA ALA A 533 20.56 -5.47 -4.54
C ALA A 533 22.02 -5.07 -4.17
N PRO A 534 22.71 -4.28 -5.03
CA PRO A 534 24.13 -3.96 -4.84
C PRO A 534 24.44 -3.23 -3.52
N GLU A 535 23.51 -2.43 -2.99
CA GLU A 535 23.68 -1.74 -1.71
C GLU A 535 23.70 -2.70 -0.50
N ILE A 536 23.05 -3.87 -0.60
CA ILE A 536 23.08 -4.89 0.46
C ILE A 536 24.51 -5.49 0.56
N SER A 537 25.07 -5.92 -0.57
CA SER A 537 26.39 -6.55 -0.61
C SER A 537 27.51 -5.60 -0.19
N LYS A 538 27.33 -4.29 -0.39
CA LYS A 538 28.26 -3.25 0.08
C LYS A 538 28.19 -2.94 1.56
N GLY A 539 27.17 -3.48 2.27
CA GLY A 539 26.93 -3.16 3.68
C GLY A 539 26.42 -1.74 3.92
N GLU A 540 25.95 -1.07 2.88
CA GLU A 540 25.35 0.27 2.98
C GLU A 540 23.96 0.17 3.63
N GLY A 541 23.51 1.23 4.30
CA GLY A 541 22.15 1.27 4.84
C GLY A 541 21.10 1.25 3.71
N TYR A 542 20.17 0.30 3.72
CA TYR A 542 19.17 0.08 2.68
C TYR A 542 17.73 0.06 3.24
N SER A 543 16.76 0.18 2.38
CA SER A 543 15.33 0.22 2.69
C SER A 543 14.53 -0.59 1.65
N PHE A 544 13.24 -0.32 1.49
CA PHE A 544 12.29 -1.06 0.64
C PHE A 544 12.70 -1.25 -0.83
N GLN A 545 13.59 -0.40 -1.35
CA GLN A 545 14.06 -0.45 -2.75
C GLN A 545 14.73 -1.78 -3.11
N VAL A 546 15.29 -2.50 -2.13
CA VAL A 546 15.97 -3.78 -2.37
C VAL A 546 15.01 -4.88 -2.76
N ASP A 547 13.78 -4.89 -2.22
CA ASP A 547 12.76 -5.87 -2.60
C ASP A 547 12.32 -5.65 -4.06
N ILE A 548 12.23 -4.40 -4.49
CA ILE A 548 11.88 -4.06 -5.89
C ILE A 548 13.00 -4.45 -6.87
N TRP A 549 14.26 -4.35 -6.45
CA TRP A 549 15.39 -4.89 -7.21
C TRP A 549 15.22 -6.40 -7.40
N SER A 550 14.98 -7.16 -6.34
CA SER A 550 14.80 -8.61 -6.41
C SER A 550 13.61 -9.01 -7.27
N ILE A 551 12.48 -8.26 -7.22
CA ILE A 551 11.34 -8.47 -8.12
C ILE A 551 11.75 -8.24 -9.58
N ALA A 552 12.55 -7.21 -9.87
CA ALA A 552 13.02 -6.93 -11.23
C ALA A 552 13.95 -8.03 -11.76
N ILE A 553 14.78 -8.62 -10.89
CA ILE A 553 15.57 -9.83 -11.25
C ILE A 553 14.64 -10.99 -11.61
N CYS A 554 13.60 -11.25 -10.80
CA CYS A 554 12.61 -12.28 -11.12
C CYS A 554 11.88 -12.00 -12.44
N LEU A 555 11.44 -10.77 -12.69
CA LEU A 555 10.80 -10.40 -13.96
C LEU A 555 11.72 -10.64 -15.17
N TYR A 556 13.01 -10.32 -15.02
CA TYR A 556 13.98 -10.59 -16.05
C TYR A 556 14.13 -12.10 -16.29
N GLU A 557 14.31 -12.88 -15.23
CA GLU A 557 14.44 -14.33 -15.29
C GLU A 557 13.20 -14.99 -15.95
N PHE A 558 11.99 -14.55 -15.62
CA PHE A 558 10.75 -15.06 -16.19
C PHE A 558 10.68 -14.92 -17.70
N TYR A 559 11.07 -13.75 -18.21
CA TYR A 559 10.95 -13.43 -19.64
C TYR A 559 12.18 -13.84 -20.45
N CYS A 560 13.38 -13.76 -19.85
CA CYS A 560 14.65 -14.02 -20.53
C CYS A 560 15.20 -15.44 -20.30
N GLY A 561 14.70 -16.16 -19.28
CA GLY A 561 15.10 -17.54 -18.95
C GLY A 561 16.49 -17.65 -18.31
N LYS A 562 17.11 -16.52 -17.94
CA LYS A 562 18.41 -16.44 -17.28
C LYS A 562 18.44 -15.24 -16.33
N LEU A 563 19.44 -15.17 -15.48
CA LEU A 563 19.66 -14.01 -14.62
C LEU A 563 20.30 -12.84 -15.39
N PRO A 564 20.03 -11.58 -15.02
CA PRO A 564 20.60 -10.41 -15.73
C PRO A 564 22.07 -10.16 -15.40
N PHE A 565 22.57 -10.66 -14.27
CA PHE A 565 23.93 -10.42 -13.77
C PHE A 565 24.49 -11.67 -13.10
N GLY A 566 25.74 -12.01 -13.42
CA GLY A 566 26.52 -13.04 -12.71
C GLY A 566 25.97 -14.46 -12.80
N GLU A 567 25.23 -14.80 -13.86
CA GLU A 567 24.63 -16.13 -14.08
C GLU A 567 25.63 -17.29 -14.00
N GLU A 568 26.86 -17.06 -14.46
CA GLU A 568 27.93 -18.07 -14.52
C GLU A 568 28.72 -18.24 -13.22
N TYR A 569 28.46 -17.44 -12.16
CA TYR A 569 29.23 -17.47 -10.93
C TYR A 569 28.46 -18.17 -9.80
N ASP A 570 29.17 -19.05 -9.07
CA ASP A 570 28.68 -19.68 -7.83
C ASP A 570 29.18 -18.98 -6.56
N ASP A 571 30.37 -18.33 -6.63
CA ASP A 571 30.94 -17.62 -5.51
C ASP A 571 30.21 -16.30 -5.23
N PRO A 572 29.69 -16.08 -4.00
CA PRO A 572 28.97 -14.88 -3.66
C PRO A 572 29.71 -13.57 -3.95
N MET A 573 31.05 -13.55 -3.79
CA MET A 573 31.85 -12.34 -4.03
C MET A 573 31.94 -12.01 -5.52
N ASP A 574 32.00 -12.99 -6.39
CA ASP A 574 32.03 -12.80 -7.84
C ASP A 574 30.65 -12.37 -8.34
N ILE A 575 29.56 -12.98 -7.79
CA ILE A 575 28.19 -12.52 -8.04
C ILE A 575 28.01 -11.05 -7.64
N TYR A 576 28.49 -10.65 -6.45
CA TYR A 576 28.38 -9.24 -5.99
C TYR A 576 29.17 -8.27 -6.88
N ARG A 577 30.31 -8.70 -7.42
CA ARG A 577 31.08 -7.91 -8.38
C ARG A 577 30.32 -7.74 -9.70
N ALA A 578 29.73 -8.83 -10.21
CA ALA A 578 28.89 -8.83 -11.41
C ALA A 578 27.66 -7.91 -11.23
N VAL A 579 26.89 -8.12 -10.17
CA VAL A 579 25.73 -7.29 -9.81
C VAL A 579 26.08 -5.80 -9.71
N SER A 580 27.28 -5.46 -9.26
CA SER A 580 27.72 -4.06 -9.10
C SER A 580 28.24 -3.43 -10.40
N LYS A 581 28.85 -4.21 -11.32
CA LYS A 581 29.61 -3.68 -12.46
C LYS A 581 28.95 -3.94 -13.82
N GLU A 582 28.29 -5.11 -13.99
CA GLU A 582 27.73 -5.48 -15.31
C GLU A 582 26.57 -4.55 -15.69
N GLU A 583 26.54 -4.19 -16.97
CA GLU A 583 25.43 -3.44 -17.54
C GLU A 583 24.26 -4.37 -17.86
N LEU A 584 23.03 -3.85 -17.71
CA LEU A 584 21.84 -4.61 -18.06
C LEU A 584 21.76 -4.77 -19.57
N SER A 585 21.73 -6.01 -20.05
CA SER A 585 21.56 -6.36 -21.47
C SER A 585 20.37 -7.30 -21.62
N PHE A 586 19.74 -7.33 -22.77
CA PHE A 586 18.62 -8.19 -23.06
C PHE A 586 18.98 -9.15 -24.21
N PRO A 587 18.49 -10.41 -24.17
CA PRO A 587 18.63 -11.32 -25.31
C PRO A 587 17.98 -10.77 -26.59
N ASN A 588 18.52 -11.13 -27.74
CA ASN A 588 18.06 -10.63 -29.04
C ASN A 588 16.58 -10.94 -29.37
N PHE A 589 15.97 -11.90 -28.70
CA PHE A 589 14.55 -12.25 -28.88
C PHE A 589 13.60 -11.37 -28.05
N VAL A 590 14.12 -10.50 -27.17
CA VAL A 590 13.32 -9.59 -26.36
C VAL A 590 13.11 -8.28 -27.13
N HIS A 591 11.86 -8.05 -27.57
CA HIS A 591 11.50 -6.88 -28.38
C HIS A 591 10.48 -5.96 -27.71
N ASP A 592 9.98 -6.29 -26.51
CA ASP A 592 9.02 -5.42 -25.80
C ASP A 592 9.77 -4.23 -25.17
N GLU A 593 9.74 -3.09 -25.88
CA GLU A 593 10.39 -1.84 -25.41
C GLU A 593 9.86 -1.35 -24.06
N LYS A 594 8.57 -1.56 -23.77
CA LYS A 594 7.96 -1.16 -22.49
C LYS A 594 8.51 -1.99 -21.35
N TYR A 595 8.65 -3.30 -21.55
CA TYR A 595 9.28 -4.21 -20.61
C TYR A 595 10.75 -3.83 -20.36
N MET A 596 11.54 -3.64 -21.42
CA MET A 596 12.95 -3.24 -21.30
C MET A 596 13.10 -1.89 -20.60
N SER A 597 12.25 -0.92 -20.91
CA SER A 597 12.22 0.39 -20.25
C SER A 597 11.91 0.27 -18.75
N LEU A 598 10.93 -0.53 -18.37
CA LEU A 598 10.58 -0.78 -16.98
C LEU A 598 11.78 -1.36 -16.20
N LEU A 599 12.38 -2.44 -16.71
CA LEU A 599 13.51 -3.10 -16.05
C LEU A 599 14.75 -2.19 -15.96
N ASN A 600 15.05 -1.40 -17.00
CA ASN A 600 16.14 -0.43 -16.96
C ASN A 600 15.99 0.61 -15.84
N ARG A 601 14.76 0.94 -15.44
CA ARG A 601 14.47 1.85 -14.32
C ARG A 601 14.45 1.14 -12.97
N MET A 602 13.95 -0.10 -12.90
CA MET A 602 13.92 -0.89 -11.67
C MET A 602 15.30 -1.43 -11.27
N LEU A 603 16.19 -1.72 -12.25
CA LEU A 603 17.54 -2.25 -12.03
C LEU A 603 18.65 -1.17 -12.05
N LYS A 604 18.31 0.08 -11.68
CA LYS A 604 19.33 1.11 -11.45
C LYS A 604 20.20 0.73 -10.25
N LYS A 605 21.53 0.69 -10.47
CA LYS A 605 22.51 0.33 -9.40
C LYS A 605 22.45 1.31 -8.23
N ASN A 606 22.24 2.62 -8.52
CA ASN A 606 22.03 3.62 -7.49
C ASN A 606 20.55 3.56 -7.00
N PRO A 607 20.30 3.22 -5.72
CA PRO A 607 18.94 3.09 -5.18
C PRO A 607 18.13 4.39 -5.21
N THR A 608 18.79 5.57 -5.24
CA THR A 608 18.08 6.87 -5.31
C THR A 608 17.51 7.17 -6.69
N GLN A 609 18.06 6.52 -7.74
CA GLN A 609 17.60 6.64 -9.13
C GLN A 609 16.68 5.49 -9.55
N ARG A 610 16.52 4.49 -8.68
CA ARG A 610 15.74 3.28 -8.93
C ARG A 610 14.25 3.56 -8.86
N LEU A 611 13.51 3.11 -9.86
CA LEU A 611 12.05 3.03 -9.81
C LEU A 611 11.65 1.96 -8.77
N TRP A 612 11.01 2.36 -7.68
CA TRP A 612 10.70 1.42 -6.59
C TRP A 612 9.30 1.58 -5.98
N LYS A 613 8.58 2.67 -6.27
CA LYS A 613 7.25 2.88 -5.73
C LYS A 613 6.23 2.03 -6.47
N PHE A 614 5.43 1.31 -5.71
CA PHE A 614 4.40 0.44 -6.27
C PHE A 614 3.48 1.17 -7.24
N GLU A 615 3.00 2.36 -6.88
CA GLU A 615 2.09 3.15 -7.70
C GLU A 615 2.70 3.50 -9.06
N GLN A 616 3.99 3.85 -9.10
CA GLN A 616 4.70 4.16 -10.33
C GLN A 616 4.92 2.92 -11.21
N ILE A 617 5.15 1.76 -10.58
CA ILE A 617 5.30 0.48 -11.31
C ILE A 617 3.93 0.03 -11.83
N ARG A 618 2.87 0.17 -11.01
CA ARG A 618 1.50 -0.18 -11.37
C ARG A 618 1.04 0.61 -12.60
N ASP A 619 1.31 1.91 -12.62
CA ASP A 619 0.86 2.85 -13.66
C ASP A 619 1.83 2.92 -14.85
N ASP A 620 2.86 2.06 -14.87
CA ASP A 620 3.85 1.98 -15.95
C ASP A 620 3.22 1.52 -17.26
N PRO A 621 3.69 2.04 -18.43
CA PRO A 621 3.22 1.61 -19.75
C PRO A 621 3.27 0.10 -20.00
N TYR A 622 4.17 -0.63 -19.31
CA TYR A 622 4.21 -2.10 -19.39
C TYR A 622 2.95 -2.75 -18.83
N PHE A 623 2.41 -2.18 -17.73
CA PHE A 623 1.19 -2.68 -17.04
C PHE A 623 -0.09 -1.95 -17.45
N LYS A 624 -0.07 -1.06 -18.45
CA LYS A 624 -1.20 -0.20 -18.83
C LYS A 624 -2.54 -0.95 -18.99
N ASP A 625 -2.49 -2.13 -19.62
CA ASP A 625 -3.68 -2.93 -19.93
C ASP A 625 -3.93 -4.07 -18.92
N PHE A 626 -3.18 -4.08 -17.80
CA PHE A 626 -3.25 -5.11 -16.78
C PHE A 626 -4.26 -4.74 -15.69
N ASP A 627 -5.24 -5.61 -15.43
CA ASP A 627 -6.29 -5.36 -14.44
C ASP A 627 -5.87 -5.81 -13.02
N TRP A 628 -5.27 -4.91 -12.29
CA TRP A 628 -4.82 -5.12 -10.91
C TRP A 628 -5.97 -5.45 -9.94
N ASN A 629 -7.18 -4.91 -10.19
CA ASN A 629 -8.35 -5.15 -9.35
C ASN A 629 -8.87 -6.58 -9.53
N LYS A 630 -8.88 -7.10 -10.76
CA LYS A 630 -9.18 -8.52 -11.00
C LYS A 630 -8.17 -9.45 -10.37
N LEU A 631 -6.88 -9.07 -10.37
CA LEU A 631 -5.84 -9.88 -9.76
C LEU A 631 -6.03 -9.99 -8.24
N ILE A 632 -6.13 -8.86 -7.53
CA ILE A 632 -6.25 -8.87 -6.07
C ILE A 632 -7.57 -9.51 -5.58
N SER A 633 -8.65 -9.38 -6.36
CA SER A 633 -9.94 -10.00 -6.06
C SER A 633 -10.04 -11.47 -6.49
N LEU A 634 -8.94 -12.08 -6.95
CA LEU A 634 -8.89 -13.47 -7.42
C LEU A 634 -9.86 -13.78 -8.57
N SER A 635 -10.24 -12.77 -9.34
CA SER A 635 -11.12 -12.85 -10.49
C SER A 635 -10.36 -12.96 -11.82
N TYR A 636 -9.06 -12.79 -11.78
CA TYR A 636 -8.20 -12.95 -12.96
C TYR A 636 -8.09 -14.45 -13.31
N SER A 637 -8.15 -14.80 -14.58
CA SER A 637 -7.90 -16.17 -15.02
C SER A 637 -6.39 -16.45 -14.98
N PRO A 638 -5.87 -17.30 -14.08
CA PRO A 638 -4.44 -17.57 -14.05
C PRO A 638 -3.93 -18.17 -15.35
N PRO A 639 -2.77 -17.73 -15.85
CA PRO A 639 -2.25 -18.12 -17.15
C PRO A 639 -1.73 -19.57 -17.20
N TYR A 640 -1.59 -20.21 -16.05
CA TYR A 640 -1.14 -21.60 -15.92
C TYR A 640 -1.81 -22.28 -14.71
N MET A 641 -2.33 -23.46 -14.92
CA MET A 641 -2.92 -24.30 -13.87
C MET A 641 -2.09 -25.58 -13.68
N ILE A 642 -1.66 -25.81 -12.45
CA ILE A 642 -0.85 -26.98 -12.11
C ILE A 642 -1.69 -28.25 -12.18
N LYS A 643 -1.30 -29.20 -13.02
CA LYS A 643 -1.83 -30.56 -13.00
C LYS A 643 -1.08 -31.37 -11.94
N MET A 644 -1.68 -31.54 -10.78
CA MET A 644 -1.13 -32.45 -9.75
C MET A 644 -1.44 -33.89 -10.10
N LYS A 645 -0.42 -34.76 -10.01
CA LYS A 645 -0.67 -36.20 -10.01
C LYS A 645 -1.41 -36.55 -8.70
N GLU A 646 -2.44 -37.39 -8.78
CA GLU A 646 -3.08 -37.90 -7.58
C GLU A 646 -2.04 -38.71 -6.79
N ASP A 647 -1.62 -38.18 -5.65
CA ASP A 647 -0.81 -38.97 -4.70
C ASP A 647 -1.66 -40.12 -4.16
N LYS A 648 -1.43 -41.32 -4.64
CA LYS A 648 -1.91 -42.55 -4.01
C LYS A 648 -1.08 -42.79 -2.74
N ASP A 649 -1.18 -41.87 -1.78
CA ASP A 649 -0.48 -42.01 -0.48
C ASP A 649 -1.17 -43.07 0.39
N ASN A 650 -0.73 -44.30 0.24
CA ASN A 650 -0.95 -45.40 1.20
C ASN A 650 0.02 -45.31 2.40
N ASN A 651 0.55 -44.13 2.73
CA ASN A 651 1.45 -44.00 3.87
C ASN A 651 0.66 -44.11 5.18
N SER A 652 1.11 -44.97 6.07
CA SER A 652 0.58 -45.12 7.42
C SER A 652 0.61 -43.76 8.14
N VAL A 653 -0.57 -43.18 8.38
CA VAL A 653 -0.73 -41.93 9.09
C VAL A 653 -0.31 -42.12 10.55
N ILE A 654 0.71 -41.38 10.99
CA ILE A 654 1.27 -41.47 12.34
C ILE A 654 0.92 -40.20 13.11
N PRO A 655 0.52 -40.28 14.40
CA PRO A 655 0.37 -39.10 15.23
C PRO A 655 1.62 -38.20 15.19
N TYR A 656 1.49 -36.92 14.97
CA TYR A 656 2.64 -36.01 14.76
C TYR A 656 3.62 -36.02 15.95
N LEU A 657 3.12 -36.11 17.17
CA LEU A 657 3.96 -36.24 18.37
C LEU A 657 4.82 -37.51 18.35
N SER A 658 4.28 -38.66 17.88
CA SER A 658 5.03 -39.90 17.74
C SER A 658 6.11 -39.80 16.65
N TYR A 659 5.79 -39.12 15.53
CA TYR A 659 6.77 -38.84 14.48
C TYR A 659 7.96 -38.03 15.00
N LEU A 660 7.71 -36.99 15.81
CA LEU A 660 8.76 -36.16 16.41
C LEU A 660 9.67 -36.96 17.35
N GLN A 661 9.12 -37.89 18.13
CA GLN A 661 9.90 -38.75 19.01
C GLN A 661 10.89 -39.65 18.22
N THR A 662 10.51 -40.14 17.06
CA THR A 662 11.42 -40.96 16.23
C THR A 662 12.59 -40.15 15.67
N LYS A 663 12.43 -38.83 15.46
CA LYS A 663 13.53 -37.93 15.05
C LYS A 663 14.44 -37.48 16.19
N GLN A 664 13.98 -37.50 17.45
CA GLN A 664 14.78 -37.12 18.64
C GLN A 664 15.79 -38.15 19.09
N VAL A 665 15.54 -39.43 18.86
CA VAL A 665 16.40 -40.58 19.32
C VAL A 665 17.83 -40.53 18.75
N LYS A 666 18.11 -39.68 17.76
CA LYS A 666 19.45 -39.55 17.13
C LYS A 666 20.38 -38.48 17.76
N ARG A 667 20.00 -37.81 18.85
CA ARG A 667 20.82 -36.72 19.43
C ARG A 667 20.86 -36.81 20.97
N GLY A 668 21.99 -37.18 21.53
CA GLY A 668 22.22 -37.31 22.96
C GLY A 668 23.13 -36.22 23.53
N GLU A 669 22.92 -35.93 24.82
CA GLU A 669 23.75 -35.38 25.91
C GLU A 669 23.49 -33.95 26.39
N LYS A 670 23.27 -33.82 27.71
CA LYS A 670 23.01 -32.61 28.48
C LYS A 670 24.33 -31.94 28.96
N LYS A 671 24.50 -30.64 28.70
CA LYS A 671 25.59 -29.79 29.25
C LYS A 671 25.07 -28.78 30.26
N LYS A 672 25.95 -28.33 31.21
CA LYS A 672 25.67 -27.33 32.28
C LYS A 672 25.21 -25.95 31.76
N LYS A 673 24.28 -25.31 32.49
CA LYS A 673 23.68 -24.03 32.16
C LYS A 673 24.66 -22.85 32.21
N SER A 674 24.71 -22.02 31.16
CA SER A 674 25.48 -20.78 31.05
C SER A 674 24.59 -19.54 31.21
N ASN A 675 25.16 -18.34 31.45
CA ASN A 675 24.40 -17.07 31.49
C ASN A 675 23.56 -16.81 30.20
N ARG A 676 23.98 -17.32 29.06
CA ARG A 676 23.25 -17.29 27.80
C ARG A 676 21.99 -18.19 27.85
N GLN A 677 22.05 -19.28 28.59
CA GLN A 677 20.92 -20.19 28.79
C GLN A 677 19.80 -19.53 29.60
N ILE A 678 20.14 -18.70 30.59
CA ILE A 678 19.17 -17.93 31.41
C ILE A 678 18.45 -16.89 30.55
N LYS A 679 19.17 -16.16 29.67
CA LYS A 679 18.57 -15.21 28.73
C LYS A 679 17.63 -15.89 27.74
N PHE A 680 18.02 -17.03 27.20
CA PHE A 680 17.23 -17.84 26.27
C PHE A 680 15.96 -18.39 26.94
N GLU A 681 16.06 -18.92 28.16
CA GLU A 681 14.91 -19.41 28.92
C GLU A 681 13.92 -18.28 29.27
N LYS A 682 14.40 -17.06 29.53
CA LYS A 682 13.57 -15.88 29.74
C LYS A 682 12.86 -15.46 28.44
N TRP A 683 13.56 -15.44 27.32
CA TRP A 683 12.97 -15.17 26.00
C TRP A 683 11.89 -16.23 25.66
N LEU A 684 12.22 -17.51 25.83
CA LEU A 684 11.30 -18.61 25.55
C LEU A 684 10.02 -18.55 26.41
N LYS A 685 10.11 -18.09 27.66
CA LYS A 685 8.92 -17.89 28.50
C LYS A 685 7.97 -16.81 27.92
N ASN A 686 8.52 -15.77 27.35
CA ASN A 686 7.76 -14.64 26.80
C ASN A 686 7.30 -14.88 25.35
N PHE A 687 7.94 -15.82 24.64
CA PHE A 687 7.57 -16.24 23.29
C PHE A 687 6.19 -16.92 23.29
#